data_e9058ede8387420db62c88019d000a9f
#
_entry.id   e9058ede8387420db62c88019d000a9f
#
_cell.length_a   1.000
_cell.length_b   1.000
_cell.length_c   1.000
_cell.angle_alpha   90.00
_cell.angle_beta   90.00
_cell.angle_gamma   90.00
#
_symmetry.space_group_name_H-M   'P 1'
#
loop_
_entity.id
_entity.type
_entity.pdbx_description
1 polymer ?
#
loop_
_entity_poly.entity_id
_entity_poly.type
_entity_poly.pdbx_seq_one_letter_code
_entity_poly.pdbx_strand_id
1 'polypeptide(L)'
;MGKWTRRAFITTGVVAGGGFALGVALRPGHRTPELASLVSKDDETLVNVWVKLDQDNVATVIVPHSEMGQGAQTALAQMLADEMDADWDLVQFEEAPPVSEYANYLLGYGIVGEVPKVLVPTFDGLMLTVAQSMGMQITGGSLSIRSTGQYGMRIAGAAAREMLIEAAAETWQVPAEEIQTKASQLIHSASNRRAPYAEFAAVAAQMMPPSSPKLKSADEFKIIGHDVPRRDIPSKVDGSAQFAMDVQVPGMVYATVQRAPVFGGEIAKLDVSAAKKITGVIDVVTLPSSKKEGGFSGAQNIGETVAVVAEGYWPAKQGMDAVLVEWNNFGQDSFSSDEIFAQFDRDITAGLDRENDRLQGDVGAAIENATKVVEAEYRVPYLAHACMEPMNATAHVHDGECEIWIGCQNPLGFREAVAAALGFEPEKVTLHNYFMGGGFGRRATSDYAIQAALVAAKVQRPVQLIWSREEDIRQDYYRPAVRSRFRAAIDANGDVASWENTYVDKHEPAEAPLIPYAVGSQDIGYVASPTNIPFGPWRSVDHTQHGFFTESFIDELAAANGADPYEFRAQLLRDKPRHLAVLNKVAEEAGWGRSLAPGRGRGIALQESFGTLVAEVVEVTVTDGDVKVDRVVAAVDPGLAISPDGLKAQIESGIIYGLSAAMFGEVTIKNGAVAQSNFHDYQILRMPDAPVIETHVINSGGPVGGAGEPGTPAIAPALANAVFDATGSRVRQLPLKNYDLKFRIEESDEVA
;
A
#
# COMPACT_ATOMS: atom_id res chain seq x y z
N MET A 1 15.98 2.38 1.76
CA MET A 1 16.84 1.91 2.88
C MET A 1 18.16 1.45 2.30
N GLY A 2 19.22 2.25 2.48
CA GLY A 2 20.53 1.96 1.94
C GLY A 2 21.12 0.64 2.47
N LYS A 3 22.26 0.23 1.93
CA LYS A 3 23.06 -0.96 2.34
C LYS A 3 23.15 -1.17 3.86
N TRP A 4 22.89 -0.14 4.64
CA TRP A 4 22.87 -0.15 6.11
C TRP A 4 21.68 -0.93 6.69
N THR A 5 20.49 -0.85 6.11
CA THR A 5 19.30 -1.56 6.65
C THR A 5 19.32 -3.05 6.34
N ARG A 6 19.74 -3.43 5.14
CA ARG A 6 19.99 -4.85 4.82
C ARG A 6 21.17 -5.42 5.62
N ARG A 7 22.25 -4.63 5.79
CA ARG A 7 23.39 -5.02 6.64
C ARG A 7 23.07 -4.93 8.13
N ALA A 8 22.30 -3.95 8.60
CA ALA A 8 21.84 -3.91 9.98
C ALA A 8 20.92 -5.09 10.30
N PHE A 9 19.99 -5.44 9.41
CA PHE A 9 19.15 -6.62 9.54
C PHE A 9 19.98 -7.93 9.58
N ILE A 10 20.99 -8.04 8.72
CA ILE A 10 21.89 -9.20 8.69
C ILE A 10 22.90 -9.15 9.84
N THR A 11 23.43 -7.98 10.23
CA THR A 11 24.43 -7.85 11.31
C THR A 11 23.78 -8.01 12.69
N THR A 12 22.52 -7.55 12.89
CA THR A 12 21.79 -7.84 14.12
C THR A 12 21.50 -9.34 14.24
N GLY A 13 21.25 -10.04 13.12
CA GLY A 13 21.12 -11.48 13.08
C GLY A 13 22.44 -12.24 13.36
N VAL A 14 23.59 -11.65 13.05
CA VAL A 14 24.93 -12.29 13.23
C VAL A 14 25.54 -12.00 14.61
N VAL A 15 25.23 -10.87 15.23
CA VAL A 15 25.66 -10.57 16.61
C VAL A 15 24.86 -11.38 17.65
N ALA A 16 23.68 -11.90 17.28
CA ALA A 16 22.89 -12.83 18.10
C ALA A 16 23.45 -14.29 18.11
N GLY A 17 24.64 -14.55 17.56
CA GLY A 17 25.30 -15.87 17.60
C GLY A 17 25.60 -16.42 19.00
N GLY A 18 25.32 -15.68 20.08
CA GLY A 18 25.28 -16.18 21.47
C GLY A 18 23.89 -16.60 21.93
N GLY A 19 22.85 -16.41 21.12
CA GLY A 19 21.45 -16.60 21.50
C GLY A 19 20.81 -17.93 21.08
N PHE A 20 21.58 -18.93 20.66
CA PHE A 20 21.04 -20.25 20.25
C PHE A 20 20.22 -20.96 21.35
N ALA A 21 20.42 -20.58 22.62
CA ALA A 21 19.67 -21.18 23.75
C ALA A 21 18.38 -20.41 24.09
N LEU A 22 18.24 -19.13 23.69
CA LEU A 22 17.04 -18.31 23.95
C LEU A 22 15.94 -18.53 22.91
N GLY A 23 16.29 -18.85 21.65
CA GLY A 23 15.34 -19.04 20.56
C GLY A 23 14.38 -20.23 20.72
N VAL A 24 14.71 -21.19 21.58
CA VAL A 24 13.85 -22.37 21.85
C VAL A 24 12.72 -22.05 22.84
N ALA A 25 12.88 -21.00 23.66
CA ALA A 25 11.89 -20.62 24.69
C ALA A 25 10.80 -19.64 24.19
N LEU A 26 10.98 -19.03 23.02
CA LEU A 26 10.10 -18.00 22.49
C LEU A 26 9.45 -18.41 21.15
N ARG A 27 8.83 -19.59 21.11
CA ARG A 27 7.95 -19.92 19.96
C ARG A 27 6.68 -19.08 20.09
N PRO A 28 6.30 -18.29 19.07
CA PRO A 28 5.05 -17.52 19.11
C PRO A 28 3.80 -18.37 19.45
N GLY A 29 3.80 -19.66 19.14
CA GLY A 29 2.74 -20.59 19.43
C GLY A 29 2.54 -20.94 20.92
N HIS A 30 3.51 -20.68 21.81
CA HIS A 30 3.37 -20.91 23.25
C HIS A 30 2.70 -19.76 24.02
N ARG A 31 2.34 -18.69 23.34
CA ARG A 31 1.79 -17.45 23.93
C ARG A 31 0.26 -17.48 24.09
N THR A 32 -0.39 -18.55 23.64
CA THR A 32 -1.86 -18.67 23.69
C THR A 32 -2.46 -18.35 25.06
N PRO A 33 -1.95 -18.84 26.21
CA PRO A 33 -2.54 -18.52 27.52
C PRO A 33 -2.42 -17.04 27.92
N GLU A 34 -1.32 -16.38 27.55
CA GLU A 34 -1.12 -14.95 27.81
C GLU A 34 -2.06 -14.09 26.95
N LEU A 35 -2.19 -14.46 25.67
CA LEU A 35 -2.99 -13.74 24.70
C LEU A 35 -4.50 -13.94 24.90
N ALA A 36 -4.92 -15.08 25.45
CA ALA A 36 -6.34 -15.36 25.68
C ALA A 36 -7.02 -14.26 26.52
N SER A 37 -6.34 -13.74 27.55
CA SER A 37 -6.87 -12.65 28.39
C SER A 37 -7.03 -11.32 27.65
N LEU A 38 -6.37 -11.14 26.50
CA LEU A 38 -6.42 -9.91 25.68
C LEU A 38 -7.52 -9.94 24.62
N VAL A 39 -7.89 -11.14 24.13
CA VAL A 39 -8.74 -11.27 22.92
C VAL A 39 -9.94 -12.17 23.11
N SER A 40 -10.03 -12.98 24.17
CA SER A 40 -11.14 -13.90 24.39
C SER A 40 -12.11 -13.38 25.45
N LYS A 41 -13.41 -13.53 25.19
CA LYS A 41 -14.50 -13.36 26.15
C LYS A 41 -14.72 -14.66 26.96
N ASP A 42 -15.60 -14.62 27.94
CA ASP A 42 -15.87 -15.77 28.83
C ASP A 42 -16.37 -17.03 28.10
N ASP A 43 -17.02 -16.85 26.92
CA ASP A 43 -17.60 -17.92 26.10
C ASP A 43 -16.69 -18.31 24.92
N GLU A 44 -15.52 -17.70 24.80
CA GLU A 44 -14.57 -17.92 23.70
C GLU A 44 -13.31 -18.66 24.18
N THR A 45 -12.79 -19.54 23.35
CA THR A 45 -11.53 -20.27 23.58
C THR A 45 -10.53 -19.94 22.49
N LEU A 46 -9.40 -19.32 22.86
CA LEU A 46 -8.27 -19.10 21.93
C LEU A 46 -7.56 -20.41 21.68
N VAL A 47 -7.73 -20.99 20.49
CA VAL A 47 -7.11 -22.27 20.09
C VAL A 47 -5.63 -22.08 19.78
N ASN A 48 -5.30 -21.03 19.04
CA ASN A 48 -3.93 -20.54 18.86
C ASN A 48 -3.96 -19.02 18.70
N VAL A 49 -2.80 -18.38 18.56
CA VAL A 49 -2.67 -16.91 18.56
C VAL A 49 -3.52 -16.17 17.51
N TRP A 50 -4.06 -16.87 16.49
CA TRP A 50 -4.77 -16.28 15.37
C TRP A 50 -6.22 -16.74 15.21
N VAL A 51 -6.70 -17.68 16.05
CA VAL A 51 -8.11 -18.13 15.97
C VAL A 51 -8.66 -18.52 17.31
N LYS A 52 -9.86 -18.07 17.58
CA LYS A 52 -10.70 -18.48 18.74
C LYS A 52 -12.01 -19.09 18.26
N LEU A 53 -12.59 -19.95 19.09
CA LEU A 53 -13.86 -20.62 18.89
C LEU A 53 -14.80 -20.27 20.05
N ASP A 54 -16.06 -19.98 19.76
CA ASP A 54 -17.12 -19.81 20.76
C ASP A 54 -17.96 -21.10 20.90
N GLN A 55 -18.96 -21.05 21.81
CA GLN A 55 -19.86 -22.16 22.08
C GLN A 55 -20.82 -22.48 20.92
N ASP A 56 -21.09 -21.51 20.06
CA ASP A 56 -21.91 -21.67 18.84
C ASP A 56 -21.10 -22.17 17.64
N ASN A 57 -19.84 -22.56 17.88
CA ASN A 57 -18.90 -23.08 16.87
C ASN A 57 -18.47 -22.03 15.84
N VAL A 58 -18.58 -20.75 16.18
CA VAL A 58 -18.08 -19.66 15.33
C VAL A 58 -16.56 -19.53 15.51
N ALA A 59 -15.85 -19.57 14.38
CA ALA A 59 -14.40 -19.35 14.35
C ALA A 59 -14.11 -17.87 14.07
N THR A 60 -13.59 -17.15 15.06
CA THR A 60 -13.15 -15.76 14.90
C THR A 60 -11.65 -15.71 14.64
N VAL A 61 -11.28 -15.22 13.46
CA VAL A 61 -9.88 -15.05 13.04
C VAL A 61 -9.37 -13.69 13.53
N ILE A 62 -8.24 -13.68 14.23
CA ILE A 62 -7.57 -12.48 14.71
C ILE A 62 -6.59 -12.01 13.63
N VAL A 63 -6.81 -10.84 13.03
CA VAL A 63 -6.09 -10.37 11.86
C VAL A 63 -5.22 -9.16 12.21
N PRO A 64 -3.86 -9.24 12.08
CA PRO A 64 -2.97 -8.11 12.39
C PRO A 64 -2.85 -7.13 11.22
N HIS A 65 -3.96 -6.82 10.56
CA HIS A 65 -4.04 -5.87 9.45
C HIS A 65 -5.34 -5.07 9.50
N SER A 66 -5.21 -3.77 9.25
CA SER A 66 -6.32 -2.83 9.21
C SER A 66 -7.07 -2.88 7.88
N GLU A 67 -8.37 -2.53 7.89
CA GLU A 67 -9.25 -2.53 6.73
C GLU A 67 -9.49 -1.10 6.22
N MET A 68 -9.10 -0.86 4.96
CA MET A 68 -9.26 0.43 4.28
C MET A 68 -10.03 0.30 2.93
N GLY A 69 -10.79 -0.80 2.77
CA GLY A 69 -11.55 -1.12 1.57
C GLY A 69 -10.93 -2.24 0.72
N GLN A 70 -9.67 -2.63 1.00
CA GLN A 70 -8.94 -3.62 0.20
C GLN A 70 -9.38 -5.07 0.42
N GLY A 71 -10.15 -5.38 1.49
CA GLY A 71 -10.65 -6.73 1.78
C GLY A 71 -9.62 -7.70 2.34
N ALA A 72 -8.50 -7.20 2.86
CA ALA A 72 -7.42 -8.04 3.39
C ALA A 72 -7.89 -8.89 4.58
N GLN A 73 -8.72 -8.35 5.47
CA GLN A 73 -9.22 -9.08 6.64
C GLN A 73 -10.06 -10.30 6.21
N THR A 74 -10.95 -10.13 5.22
CA THR A 74 -11.72 -11.26 4.67
C THR A 74 -10.79 -12.31 4.01
N ALA A 75 -9.84 -11.88 3.19
CA ALA A 75 -8.96 -12.82 2.47
C ALA A 75 -8.02 -13.58 3.42
N LEU A 76 -7.55 -12.96 4.48
CA LEU A 76 -6.74 -13.63 5.52
C LEU A 76 -7.59 -14.65 6.31
N ALA A 77 -8.84 -14.30 6.61
CA ALA A 77 -9.78 -15.23 7.23
C ALA A 77 -10.11 -16.43 6.31
N GLN A 78 -10.25 -16.22 4.98
CA GLN A 78 -10.38 -17.30 3.99
C GLN A 78 -9.20 -18.27 4.04
N MET A 79 -7.97 -17.75 4.12
CA MET A 79 -6.75 -18.57 4.14
C MET A 79 -6.66 -19.44 5.40
N LEU A 80 -7.05 -18.94 6.55
CA LEU A 80 -7.09 -19.69 7.79
C LEU A 80 -8.25 -20.70 7.78
N ALA A 81 -9.45 -20.27 7.42
CA ALA A 81 -10.65 -21.08 7.43
C ALA A 81 -10.56 -22.29 6.49
N ASP A 82 -9.99 -22.12 5.29
CA ASP A 82 -9.79 -23.23 4.37
C ASP A 82 -8.87 -24.30 4.99
N GLU A 83 -7.71 -23.91 5.48
CA GLU A 83 -6.76 -24.83 6.10
C GLU A 83 -7.35 -25.53 7.35
N MET A 84 -8.26 -24.87 8.04
CA MET A 84 -8.96 -25.39 9.22
C MET A 84 -10.14 -26.32 8.85
N ASP A 85 -10.56 -26.42 7.58
CA ASP A 85 -11.82 -27.04 7.13
C ASP A 85 -13.07 -26.40 7.81
N ALA A 86 -13.02 -25.11 8.09
CA ALA A 86 -14.13 -24.41 8.73
C ALA A 86 -15.32 -24.24 7.76
N ASP A 87 -16.52 -24.15 8.33
CA ASP A 87 -17.71 -23.69 7.62
C ASP A 87 -17.64 -22.17 7.45
N TRP A 88 -17.56 -21.68 6.21
CA TRP A 88 -17.40 -20.24 5.96
C TRP A 88 -18.54 -19.41 6.60
N ASP A 89 -19.75 -19.96 6.71
CA ASP A 89 -20.86 -19.25 7.33
C ASP A 89 -20.68 -19.06 8.85
N LEU A 90 -19.83 -19.86 9.48
CA LEU A 90 -19.43 -19.76 10.88
C LEU A 90 -18.06 -19.08 11.08
N VAL A 91 -17.54 -18.38 10.06
CA VAL A 91 -16.25 -17.65 10.17
C VAL A 91 -16.52 -16.17 10.32
N GLN A 92 -15.88 -15.57 11.31
CA GLN A 92 -15.79 -14.13 11.52
C GLN A 92 -14.32 -13.70 11.63
N PHE A 93 -14.08 -12.42 11.70
CA PHE A 93 -12.74 -11.89 12.01
C PHE A 93 -12.83 -10.65 12.88
N GLU A 94 -11.74 -10.39 13.60
CA GLU A 94 -11.52 -9.14 14.33
C GLU A 94 -10.08 -8.66 14.10
N GLU A 95 -9.85 -7.37 14.21
CA GLU A 95 -8.51 -6.82 14.14
C GLU A 95 -7.74 -7.14 15.42
N ALA A 96 -6.46 -7.56 15.28
CA ALA A 96 -5.60 -7.80 16.42
C ALA A 96 -5.38 -6.52 17.22
N PRO A 97 -5.46 -6.57 18.57
CA PRO A 97 -5.26 -5.38 19.39
C PRO A 97 -3.87 -4.77 19.19
N PRO A 98 -3.73 -3.43 19.28
CA PRO A 98 -2.47 -2.74 19.06
C PRO A 98 -1.56 -2.80 20.29
N VAL A 99 -1.14 -4.00 20.61
CA VAL A 99 -0.22 -4.31 21.72
C VAL A 99 1.00 -5.05 21.20
N SER A 100 2.11 -4.94 21.93
CA SER A 100 3.40 -5.53 21.51
C SER A 100 3.32 -7.04 21.29
N GLU A 101 2.40 -7.69 22.01
CA GLU A 101 2.13 -9.12 21.90
C GLU A 101 1.60 -9.53 20.51
N TYR A 102 0.88 -8.63 19.85
CA TYR A 102 0.37 -8.81 18.47
C TYR A 102 1.17 -8.08 17.41
N ALA A 103 2.42 -7.66 17.71
CA ALA A 103 3.33 -7.15 16.68
C ALA A 103 3.46 -8.15 15.53
N ASN A 104 3.28 -7.70 14.30
CA ASN A 104 3.19 -8.57 13.14
C ASN A 104 4.58 -8.99 12.63
N TYR A 105 5.16 -10.00 13.26
CA TYR A 105 6.46 -10.57 12.89
C TYR A 105 6.46 -11.24 11.50
N LEU A 106 5.27 -11.63 11.01
CA LEU A 106 5.12 -12.29 9.71
C LEU A 106 5.48 -11.37 8.54
N LEU A 107 5.50 -10.05 8.75
CA LEU A 107 5.98 -9.09 7.74
C LEU A 107 7.43 -9.35 7.33
N GLY A 108 8.25 -9.93 8.19
CA GLY A 108 9.64 -10.31 7.88
C GLY A 108 9.77 -11.27 6.70
N TYR A 109 8.81 -12.15 6.51
CA TYR A 109 8.78 -13.06 5.35
C TYR A 109 8.61 -12.34 4.00
N GLY A 110 8.00 -11.18 4.01
CA GLY A 110 7.90 -10.34 2.81
C GLY A 110 9.24 -9.81 2.30
N ILE A 111 10.25 -9.80 3.18
CA ILE A 111 11.61 -9.32 2.88
C ILE A 111 12.55 -10.50 2.58
N VAL A 112 12.46 -11.56 3.38
CA VAL A 112 13.40 -12.71 3.34
C VAL A 112 12.90 -13.82 2.43
N GLY A 113 11.56 -13.97 2.26
CA GLY A 113 10.96 -15.09 1.55
C GLY A 113 10.91 -16.37 2.40
N GLU A 114 11.00 -17.53 1.76
CA GLU A 114 10.96 -18.82 2.43
C GLU A 114 12.19 -19.05 3.32
N VAL A 115 11.93 -19.52 4.52
CA VAL A 115 12.95 -19.90 5.52
C VAL A 115 12.96 -21.42 5.66
N PRO A 116 14.15 -22.06 5.70
CA PRO A 116 14.23 -23.51 5.96
C PRO A 116 13.48 -23.92 7.22
N LYS A 117 12.65 -24.96 7.15
CA LYS A 117 11.72 -25.38 8.24
C LYS A 117 12.39 -25.50 9.61
N VAL A 118 13.64 -25.98 9.66
CA VAL A 118 14.42 -26.11 10.90
C VAL A 118 14.75 -24.75 11.55
N LEU A 119 14.80 -23.68 10.77
CA LEU A 119 15.14 -22.32 11.23
C LEU A 119 13.90 -21.46 11.53
N VAL A 120 12.71 -21.88 11.10
CA VAL A 120 11.47 -21.10 11.27
C VAL A 120 11.24 -20.66 12.71
N PRO A 121 11.34 -21.51 13.75
CA PRO A 121 11.09 -21.06 15.13
C PRO A 121 12.07 -19.97 15.60
N THR A 122 13.34 -20.07 15.18
CA THR A 122 14.36 -19.06 15.51
C THR A 122 14.13 -17.77 14.75
N PHE A 123 13.76 -17.86 13.46
CA PHE A 123 13.43 -16.72 12.63
C PHE A 123 12.19 -15.97 13.16
N ASP A 124 11.13 -16.69 13.48
CA ASP A 124 9.90 -16.11 14.03
C ASP A 124 10.16 -15.39 15.36
N GLY A 125 10.94 -15.98 16.25
CA GLY A 125 11.31 -15.36 17.52
C GLY A 125 12.14 -14.08 17.33
N LEU A 126 13.09 -14.09 16.39
CA LEU A 126 13.87 -12.92 16.03
C LEU A 126 12.99 -11.83 15.42
N MET A 127 12.14 -12.21 14.45
CA MET A 127 11.24 -11.26 13.79
C MET A 127 10.20 -10.69 14.75
N LEU A 128 9.70 -11.46 15.71
CA LEU A 128 8.82 -10.93 16.76
C LEU A 128 9.53 -9.86 17.58
N THR A 129 10.77 -10.08 18.02
CA THR A 129 11.55 -9.09 18.75
C THR A 129 11.77 -7.81 17.93
N VAL A 130 12.08 -7.96 16.64
CA VAL A 130 12.22 -6.81 15.70
C VAL A 130 10.88 -6.09 15.55
N ALA A 131 9.81 -6.82 15.29
CA ALA A 131 8.48 -6.24 15.11
C ALA A 131 7.98 -5.50 16.36
N GLN A 132 8.25 -6.05 17.55
CA GLN A 132 7.96 -5.39 18.82
C GLN A 132 8.77 -4.11 19.00
N SER A 133 10.09 -4.16 18.76
CA SER A 133 10.97 -2.99 18.91
C SER A 133 10.70 -1.86 17.92
N MET A 134 10.03 -2.15 16.81
CA MET A 134 9.68 -1.20 15.75
C MET A 134 8.19 -0.83 15.72
N GLY A 135 7.39 -1.31 16.68
CA GLY A 135 5.95 -1.08 16.70
C GLY A 135 5.25 -1.54 15.41
N MET A 136 5.62 -2.72 14.87
CA MET A 136 5.18 -3.16 13.54
C MET A 136 3.84 -3.89 13.59
N GLN A 137 2.78 -3.20 13.17
CA GLN A 137 1.47 -3.80 12.83
C GLN A 137 0.96 -3.18 11.52
N ILE A 138 1.89 -3.01 10.58
CA ILE A 138 1.70 -2.18 9.39
C ILE A 138 0.87 -2.90 8.32
N THR A 139 -0.05 -2.18 7.70
CA THR A 139 -0.84 -2.60 6.55
C THR A 139 -0.43 -1.79 5.34
N GLY A 140 0.33 -2.38 4.43
CA GLY A 140 0.85 -1.73 3.22
C GLY A 140 1.80 -2.66 2.46
N GLY A 141 2.28 -2.23 1.29
CA GLY A 141 3.23 -2.98 0.47
C GLY A 141 2.71 -4.35 0.04
N SER A 142 1.40 -4.50 -0.03
CA SER A 142 0.70 -5.75 -0.37
C SER A 142 1.18 -6.97 0.46
N LEU A 143 1.65 -6.74 1.70
CA LEU A 143 2.23 -7.76 2.58
C LEU A 143 1.19 -8.67 3.24
N SER A 144 -0.07 -8.26 3.28
CA SER A 144 -1.12 -9.03 3.99
C SER A 144 -1.22 -10.45 3.47
N ILE A 145 -1.45 -10.64 2.18
CA ILE A 145 -1.66 -11.98 1.60
C ILE A 145 -0.35 -12.72 1.40
N ARG A 146 0.64 -12.07 0.75
CA ARG A 146 1.90 -12.73 0.37
C ARG A 146 2.81 -13.07 1.56
N SER A 147 2.64 -12.39 2.69
CA SER A 147 3.45 -12.57 3.90
C SER A 147 2.60 -13.15 5.03
N THR A 148 1.74 -12.35 5.67
CA THR A 148 0.91 -12.78 6.80
C THR A 148 -0.02 -13.95 6.42
N GLY A 149 -0.63 -13.91 5.25
CA GLY A 149 -1.50 -14.99 4.77
C GLY A 149 -0.75 -16.32 4.59
N GLN A 150 0.32 -16.30 3.80
CA GLN A 150 1.06 -17.52 3.45
C GLN A 150 1.83 -18.15 4.61
N TYR A 151 2.51 -17.30 5.40
CA TYR A 151 3.42 -17.78 6.47
C TYR A 151 2.77 -17.70 7.87
N GLY A 152 1.56 -17.18 7.98
CA GLY A 152 0.82 -17.06 9.24
C GLY A 152 -0.55 -17.73 9.18
N MET A 153 -1.50 -17.20 8.44
CA MET A 153 -2.90 -17.64 8.50
C MET A 153 -3.11 -19.07 8.02
N ARG A 154 -2.47 -19.48 6.92
CA ARG A 154 -2.51 -20.88 6.47
C ARG A 154 -1.94 -21.83 7.51
N ILE A 155 -0.77 -21.48 8.07
CA ILE A 155 -0.10 -22.30 9.09
C ILE A 155 -0.98 -22.37 10.35
N ALA A 156 -1.58 -21.27 10.78
CA ALA A 156 -2.44 -21.22 11.95
C ALA A 156 -3.72 -22.07 11.77
N GLY A 157 -4.34 -22.01 10.59
CA GLY A 157 -5.52 -22.83 10.28
C GLY A 157 -5.22 -24.32 10.26
N ALA A 158 -4.13 -24.73 9.61
CA ALA A 158 -3.69 -26.13 9.59
C ALA A 158 -3.30 -26.63 11.00
N ALA A 159 -2.61 -25.79 11.79
CA ALA A 159 -2.26 -26.13 13.18
C ALA A 159 -3.52 -26.31 14.04
N ALA A 160 -4.50 -25.41 13.93
CA ALA A 160 -5.77 -25.50 14.66
C ALA A 160 -6.52 -26.80 14.29
N ARG A 161 -6.57 -27.15 12.99
CA ARG A 161 -7.15 -28.41 12.53
C ARG A 161 -6.49 -29.62 13.17
N GLU A 162 -5.15 -29.70 13.15
CA GLU A 162 -4.41 -30.81 13.75
C GLU A 162 -4.61 -30.88 15.27
N MET A 163 -4.59 -29.76 15.97
CA MET A 163 -4.86 -29.70 17.42
C MET A 163 -6.27 -30.18 17.79
N LEU A 164 -7.28 -29.81 16.98
CA LEU A 164 -8.68 -30.25 17.18
C LEU A 164 -8.83 -31.76 16.89
N ILE A 165 -8.17 -32.27 15.85
CA ILE A 165 -8.13 -33.72 15.58
C ILE A 165 -7.53 -34.48 16.75
N GLU A 166 -6.38 -34.03 17.27
CA GLU A 166 -5.70 -34.66 18.39
C GLU A 166 -6.56 -34.63 19.68
N ALA A 167 -7.17 -33.49 19.96
CA ALA A 167 -8.09 -33.35 21.11
C ALA A 167 -9.29 -34.31 21.01
N ALA A 168 -9.84 -34.51 19.83
CA ALA A 168 -10.90 -35.49 19.59
C ALA A 168 -10.40 -36.93 19.68
N ALA A 169 -9.20 -37.22 19.18
CA ALA A 169 -8.55 -38.54 19.26
C ALA A 169 -8.35 -38.98 20.72
N GLU A 170 -7.81 -38.08 21.54
CA GLU A 170 -7.67 -38.31 22.98
C GLU A 170 -9.02 -38.53 23.68
N THR A 171 -10.01 -37.66 23.40
CA THR A 171 -11.34 -37.74 24.01
C THR A 171 -12.10 -38.99 23.59
N TRP A 172 -12.05 -39.35 22.32
CA TRP A 172 -12.76 -40.50 21.75
C TRP A 172 -12.01 -41.80 21.91
N GLN A 173 -10.72 -41.76 22.31
CA GLN A 173 -9.81 -42.90 22.40
C GLN A 173 -9.73 -43.69 21.09
N VAL A 174 -9.47 -42.94 19.99
CA VAL A 174 -9.32 -43.47 18.64
C VAL A 174 -8.03 -42.89 18.01
N PRO A 175 -7.45 -43.53 16.97
CA PRO A 175 -6.32 -42.96 16.25
C PRO A 175 -6.67 -41.63 15.57
N ALA A 176 -5.79 -40.65 15.62
CA ALA A 176 -6.01 -39.31 15.02
C ALA A 176 -6.21 -39.40 13.50
N GLU A 177 -5.51 -40.32 12.84
CA GLU A 177 -5.60 -40.59 11.40
C GLU A 177 -6.95 -41.14 10.94
N GLU A 178 -7.81 -41.61 11.83
CA GLU A 178 -9.18 -42.04 11.53
C GLU A 178 -10.21 -40.89 11.63
N ILE A 179 -9.79 -39.71 12.14
CA ILE A 179 -10.64 -38.56 12.28
C ILE A 179 -10.49 -37.66 11.04
N GLN A 180 -11.62 -37.31 10.46
CA GLN A 180 -11.72 -36.36 9.34
C GLN A 180 -12.35 -35.07 9.79
N THR A 181 -11.96 -33.95 9.13
CA THR A 181 -12.55 -32.65 9.32
C THR A 181 -13.43 -32.26 8.11
N LYS A 182 -14.55 -31.62 8.37
CA LYS A 182 -15.44 -31.08 7.32
C LYS A 182 -16.41 -30.06 7.90
N ALA A 183 -16.43 -28.85 7.35
CA ALA A 183 -17.37 -27.80 7.71
C ALA A 183 -17.51 -27.61 9.22
N SER A 184 -16.43 -27.28 9.90
CA SER A 184 -16.32 -27.07 11.35
C SER A 184 -16.74 -28.29 12.20
N GLN A 185 -16.61 -29.50 11.67
CA GLN A 185 -16.96 -30.76 12.34
C GLN A 185 -15.81 -31.74 12.33
N LEU A 186 -15.65 -32.50 13.41
CA LEU A 186 -14.82 -33.68 13.53
C LEU A 186 -15.67 -34.94 13.34
N ILE A 187 -15.18 -35.88 12.53
CA ILE A 187 -15.94 -37.07 12.11
C ILE A 187 -15.07 -38.30 12.24
N HIS A 188 -15.50 -39.28 13.02
CA HIS A 188 -14.90 -40.62 13.11
C HIS A 188 -15.93 -41.62 12.55
N SER A 189 -15.76 -42.01 11.28
CA SER A 189 -16.72 -42.84 10.55
C SER A 189 -16.87 -44.23 11.12
N ALA A 190 -15.77 -44.85 11.61
CA ALA A 190 -15.78 -46.19 12.15
C ALA A 190 -16.69 -46.35 13.39
N SER A 191 -16.78 -45.35 14.27
CA SER A 191 -17.66 -45.34 15.43
C SER A 191 -18.94 -44.51 15.24
N ASN A 192 -19.16 -43.94 14.04
CA ASN A 192 -20.28 -43.06 13.73
C ASN A 192 -20.36 -41.84 14.67
N ARG A 193 -19.22 -41.35 15.15
CA ARG A 193 -19.13 -40.13 15.98
C ARG A 193 -18.97 -38.90 15.11
N ARG A 194 -19.63 -37.83 15.49
CA ARG A 194 -19.51 -36.51 14.86
C ARG A 194 -19.73 -35.45 15.94
N ALA A 195 -18.90 -34.41 15.95
CA ALA A 195 -19.04 -33.31 16.89
C ALA A 195 -18.49 -31.99 16.31
N PRO A 196 -18.99 -30.81 16.74
CA PRO A 196 -18.47 -29.52 16.33
C PRO A 196 -17.08 -29.26 16.93
N TYR A 197 -16.31 -28.37 16.35
CA TYR A 197 -15.00 -27.94 16.83
C TYR A 197 -15.06 -27.35 18.25
N ALA A 198 -16.11 -26.62 18.57
CA ALA A 198 -16.32 -25.99 19.88
C ALA A 198 -16.22 -26.98 21.04
N GLU A 199 -16.67 -28.25 20.86
CA GLU A 199 -16.63 -29.28 21.90
C GLU A 199 -15.19 -29.64 22.32
N PHE A 200 -14.22 -29.45 21.43
CA PHE A 200 -12.82 -29.83 21.66
C PHE A 200 -11.87 -28.61 21.80
N ALA A 201 -12.38 -27.40 21.62
CA ALA A 201 -11.58 -26.18 21.63
C ALA A 201 -10.75 -26.01 22.93
N ALA A 202 -11.37 -26.27 24.10
CA ALA A 202 -10.71 -26.14 25.39
C ALA A 202 -9.56 -27.14 25.59
N VAL A 203 -9.72 -28.36 25.06
CA VAL A 203 -8.66 -29.38 25.12
C VAL A 203 -7.56 -29.03 24.13
N ALA A 204 -7.91 -28.68 22.89
CA ALA A 204 -6.98 -28.25 21.86
C ALA A 204 -6.12 -27.04 22.29
N ALA A 205 -6.72 -26.04 22.96
CA ALA A 205 -6.01 -24.86 23.44
C ALA A 205 -4.89 -25.13 24.45
N GLN A 206 -4.91 -26.30 25.12
CA GLN A 206 -3.85 -26.72 26.06
C GLN A 206 -2.70 -27.44 25.36
N MET A 207 -2.87 -27.81 24.09
CA MET A 207 -1.86 -28.51 23.31
C MET A 207 -0.83 -27.55 22.75
N MET A 208 0.37 -28.07 22.50
CA MET A 208 1.41 -27.32 21.80
C MET A 208 1.09 -27.30 20.30
N PRO A 209 0.96 -26.12 19.65
CA PRO A 209 0.78 -26.07 18.22
C PRO A 209 1.89 -26.78 17.47
N PRO A 210 1.59 -27.57 16.43
CA PRO A 210 2.58 -28.25 15.64
C PRO A 210 3.50 -27.27 14.93
N SER A 211 4.80 -27.52 14.94
CA SER A 211 5.81 -26.61 14.35
C SER A 211 5.83 -26.63 12.81
N SER A 212 5.23 -27.64 12.20
CA SER A 212 5.14 -27.79 10.74
C SER A 212 3.86 -28.55 10.39
N PRO A 213 2.68 -27.93 10.54
CA PRO A 213 1.41 -28.58 10.23
C PRO A 213 1.33 -28.89 8.73
N LYS A 214 0.54 -29.91 8.37
CA LYS A 214 0.32 -30.27 6.98
C LYS A 214 -0.64 -29.28 6.32
N LEU A 215 -0.11 -28.47 5.40
CA LEU A 215 -0.90 -27.58 4.58
C LEU A 215 -1.62 -28.35 3.46
N LYS A 216 -2.78 -27.85 3.06
CA LYS A 216 -3.49 -28.31 1.87
C LYS A 216 -2.75 -27.93 0.59
N SER A 217 -2.84 -28.77 -0.42
CA SER A 217 -2.50 -28.45 -1.80
C SER A 217 -3.62 -27.65 -2.48
N ALA A 218 -3.33 -27.01 -3.61
CA ALA A 218 -4.28 -26.14 -4.27
C ALA A 218 -5.58 -26.86 -4.74
N ASP A 219 -5.50 -28.13 -5.06
CA ASP A 219 -6.62 -28.99 -5.44
C ASP A 219 -7.52 -29.40 -4.26
N GLU A 220 -7.06 -29.20 -3.02
CA GLU A 220 -7.83 -29.46 -1.80
C GLU A 220 -8.60 -28.21 -1.31
N PHE A 221 -8.36 -27.03 -1.88
CA PHE A 221 -9.00 -25.80 -1.46
C PHE A 221 -10.49 -25.77 -1.77
N LYS A 222 -11.28 -25.22 -0.85
CA LYS A 222 -12.72 -25.07 -0.95
C LYS A 222 -13.19 -23.62 -0.78
N ILE A 223 -12.37 -22.80 -0.15
CA ILE A 223 -12.62 -21.39 0.15
C ILE A 223 -11.60 -20.53 -0.58
N ILE A 224 -10.32 -20.87 -0.48
CA ILE A 224 -9.25 -20.21 -1.24
C ILE A 224 -9.49 -20.46 -2.73
N GLY A 225 -9.41 -19.39 -3.53
CA GLY A 225 -9.60 -19.47 -4.99
C GLY A 225 -11.04 -19.48 -5.43
N HIS A 226 -11.99 -19.38 -4.50
CA HIS A 226 -13.42 -19.33 -4.78
C HIS A 226 -14.01 -17.98 -4.38
N ASP A 227 -15.08 -17.58 -5.09
CA ASP A 227 -15.83 -16.38 -4.76
C ASP A 227 -16.72 -16.65 -3.54
N VAL A 228 -16.32 -16.09 -2.41
CA VAL A 228 -17.12 -16.12 -1.18
C VAL A 228 -17.44 -14.69 -0.74
N PRO A 229 -18.61 -14.46 -0.10
CA PRO A 229 -18.98 -13.11 0.31
C PRO A 229 -17.97 -12.48 1.26
N ARG A 230 -17.60 -11.24 1.00
CA ARG A 230 -16.84 -10.43 1.95
C ARG A 230 -17.66 -10.19 3.21
N ARG A 231 -17.02 -10.40 4.37
CA ARG A 231 -17.70 -10.28 5.68
C ARG A 231 -17.89 -8.84 6.13
N ASP A 232 -17.10 -7.91 5.59
CA ASP A 232 -17.16 -6.48 5.94
C ASP A 232 -18.18 -5.66 5.12
N ILE A 233 -18.66 -6.18 3.99
CA ILE A 233 -19.58 -5.43 3.10
C ILE A 233 -20.95 -5.18 3.74
N PRO A 234 -21.63 -6.14 4.40
CA PRO A 234 -22.96 -5.88 4.97
C PRO A 234 -23.01 -4.64 5.86
N SER A 235 -22.10 -4.52 6.81
CA SER A 235 -22.05 -3.35 7.71
C SER A 235 -21.76 -2.02 6.99
N LYS A 236 -20.99 -2.07 5.89
CA LYS A 236 -20.64 -0.88 5.11
C LYS A 236 -21.80 -0.37 4.23
N VAL A 237 -22.77 -1.22 3.89
CA VAL A 237 -23.91 -0.84 3.04
C VAL A 237 -25.19 -0.59 3.83
N ASP A 238 -25.32 -1.11 5.06
CA ASP A 238 -26.44 -0.83 5.95
C ASP A 238 -26.22 0.34 6.92
N GLY A 239 -24.98 0.89 6.91
CA GLY A 239 -24.59 2.03 7.74
C GLY A 239 -24.17 1.69 9.17
N SER A 240 -24.04 0.39 9.52
CA SER A 240 -23.59 -0.05 10.85
C SER A 240 -22.07 -0.08 11.01
N ALA A 241 -21.30 -0.01 9.91
CA ALA A 241 -19.84 0.08 9.96
C ALA A 241 -19.41 1.37 10.67
N GLN A 242 -18.43 1.24 11.56
CA GLN A 242 -17.88 2.35 12.32
C GLN A 242 -16.57 2.82 11.72
N PHE A 243 -16.50 4.10 11.36
CA PHE A 243 -15.29 4.81 10.96
C PHE A 243 -14.83 5.72 12.11
N ALA A 244 -13.57 6.15 12.06
CA ALA A 244 -13.05 7.02 13.12
C ALA A 244 -13.82 8.36 13.23
N MET A 245 -14.40 8.83 12.15
CA MET A 245 -15.21 10.04 12.11
C MET A 245 -16.56 9.89 12.82
N ASP A 246 -17.06 8.66 12.99
CA ASP A 246 -18.35 8.34 13.63
C ASP A 246 -18.25 8.25 15.16
N VAL A 247 -17.04 8.30 15.71
CA VAL A 247 -16.79 8.13 17.14
C VAL A 247 -17.46 9.22 17.97
N GLN A 248 -18.19 8.82 19.01
CA GLN A 248 -18.85 9.71 19.95
C GLN A 248 -18.40 9.38 21.38
N VAL A 249 -17.72 10.31 22.03
CA VAL A 249 -17.28 10.19 23.42
C VAL A 249 -18.03 11.20 24.29
N PRO A 250 -18.57 10.82 25.45
CA PRO A 250 -19.30 11.75 26.33
C PRO A 250 -18.48 12.99 26.68
N GLY A 251 -19.07 14.17 26.48
CA GLY A 251 -18.42 15.45 26.75
C GLY A 251 -17.36 15.89 25.76
N MET A 252 -17.23 15.22 24.62
CA MET A 252 -16.27 15.57 23.61
C MET A 252 -16.54 16.93 22.96
N VAL A 253 -15.46 17.52 22.46
CA VAL A 253 -15.45 18.74 21.66
C VAL A 253 -14.78 18.46 20.32
N TYR A 254 -14.91 19.40 19.40
CA TYR A 254 -14.37 19.24 18.05
C TYR A 254 -13.20 20.21 17.84
N ALA A 255 -12.22 19.80 17.07
CA ALA A 255 -11.12 20.65 16.65
C ALA A 255 -10.85 20.54 15.15
N THR A 256 -10.36 21.62 14.58
CA THR A 256 -9.74 21.62 13.27
C THR A 256 -8.41 22.35 13.34
N VAL A 257 -7.52 22.09 12.38
CA VAL A 257 -6.16 22.61 12.41
C VAL A 257 -5.81 23.36 11.14
N GLN A 258 -4.80 24.22 11.26
CA GLN A 258 -4.08 24.85 10.16
C GLN A 258 -2.58 24.81 10.49
N ARG A 259 -1.80 24.16 9.65
CA ARG A 259 -0.34 24.19 9.68
C ARG A 259 0.21 25.40 8.93
N ALA A 260 1.48 25.72 9.19
CA ALA A 260 2.21 26.65 8.35
C ALA A 260 2.13 26.21 6.88
N PRO A 261 1.71 27.06 5.95
CA PRO A 261 1.55 26.70 4.53
C PRO A 261 2.86 26.24 3.88
N VAL A 262 3.99 26.82 4.31
CA VAL A 262 5.33 26.41 3.91
C VAL A 262 5.84 25.37 4.92
N PHE A 263 6.32 24.24 4.43
CA PHE A 263 6.77 23.14 5.28
C PHE A 263 7.91 23.58 6.21
N GLY A 264 7.72 23.31 7.51
CA GLY A 264 8.65 23.74 8.56
C GLY A 264 8.51 25.19 8.99
N GLY A 265 7.53 25.95 8.50
CA GLY A 265 7.27 27.31 8.93
C GLY A 265 6.82 27.39 10.39
N GLU A 266 7.02 28.55 11.02
CA GLU A 266 6.69 28.83 12.41
C GLU A 266 5.77 30.06 12.53
N ILE A 267 5.05 30.16 13.65
CA ILE A 267 4.15 31.29 13.92
C ILE A 267 4.99 32.52 14.33
N ALA A 268 5.03 33.54 13.46
CA ALA A 268 5.64 34.81 13.80
C ALA A 268 4.69 35.69 14.64
N LYS A 269 3.39 35.68 14.31
CA LYS A 269 2.36 36.43 15.04
C LYS A 269 1.00 35.73 14.89
N LEU A 270 0.23 35.73 15.97
CA LEU A 270 -1.07 35.08 16.04
C LEU A 270 -2.09 36.06 16.65
N ASP A 271 -3.19 36.32 15.92
CA ASP A 271 -4.37 37.01 16.45
C ASP A 271 -5.59 36.10 16.40
N VAL A 272 -6.06 35.73 17.58
CA VAL A 272 -7.23 34.86 17.80
C VAL A 272 -8.47 35.60 18.24
N SER A 273 -8.42 36.92 18.28
CA SER A 273 -9.48 37.78 18.87
C SER A 273 -10.82 37.68 18.16
N ALA A 274 -10.81 37.51 16.84
CA ALA A 274 -12.00 37.28 16.05
C ALA A 274 -12.56 35.86 16.23
N ALA A 275 -11.72 34.86 16.22
CA ALA A 275 -12.09 33.44 16.41
C ALA A 275 -12.78 33.22 17.76
N LYS A 276 -12.25 33.81 18.83
CA LYS A 276 -12.83 33.71 20.21
C LYS A 276 -14.21 34.39 20.36
N LYS A 277 -14.67 35.19 19.39
CA LYS A 277 -16.01 35.81 19.39
C LYS A 277 -17.06 34.91 18.70
N ILE A 278 -16.66 33.89 18.01
CA ILE A 278 -17.57 32.99 17.30
C ILE A 278 -18.27 32.10 18.35
N THR A 279 -19.58 32.06 18.30
CA THR A 279 -20.40 31.24 19.21
C THR A 279 -20.04 29.77 19.05
N GLY A 280 -19.75 29.10 20.16
CA GLY A 280 -19.36 27.70 20.22
C GLY A 280 -17.84 27.48 20.14
N VAL A 281 -17.02 28.48 19.83
CA VAL A 281 -15.58 28.38 19.97
C VAL A 281 -15.20 28.40 21.46
N ILE A 282 -14.43 27.43 21.87
CA ILE A 282 -13.99 27.20 23.26
C ILE A 282 -12.59 27.76 23.47
N ASP A 283 -11.66 27.38 22.61
CA ASP A 283 -10.26 27.83 22.71
C ASP A 283 -9.53 27.77 21.36
N VAL A 284 -8.36 28.41 21.32
CA VAL A 284 -7.40 28.34 20.21
C VAL A 284 -6.04 28.00 20.81
N VAL A 285 -5.47 26.88 20.39
CA VAL A 285 -4.21 26.37 20.90
C VAL A 285 -3.19 26.21 19.78
N THR A 286 -1.91 26.30 20.09
CA THR A 286 -0.81 26.07 19.16
C THR A 286 -0.10 24.78 19.46
N LEU A 287 0.38 24.08 18.44
CA LEU A 287 1.20 22.89 18.56
C LEU A 287 2.59 23.18 17.97
N PRO A 288 3.66 22.63 18.58
CA PRO A 288 5.03 22.89 18.14
C PRO A 288 5.33 22.26 16.78
N SER A 289 6.31 22.79 16.08
CA SER A 289 6.92 22.18 14.92
C SER A 289 7.59 20.85 15.28
N SER A 290 7.68 19.94 14.32
CA SER A 290 8.35 18.65 14.50
C SER A 290 9.20 18.34 13.26
N LYS A 291 10.46 17.98 13.52
CA LYS A 291 11.38 17.49 12.49
C LYS A 291 11.74 16.04 12.79
N LYS A 292 11.64 15.18 11.79
CA LYS A 292 12.12 13.81 11.87
C LYS A 292 12.87 13.49 10.58
N GLU A 293 14.14 13.10 10.71
CA GLU A 293 14.96 12.71 9.57
C GLU A 293 14.82 11.22 9.30
N GLY A 294 14.48 10.88 8.06
CA GLY A 294 14.45 9.51 7.56
C GLY A 294 13.30 8.65 8.10
N GLY A 295 13.28 7.41 7.64
CA GLY A 295 12.27 6.40 7.93
C GLY A 295 11.48 6.02 6.69
N PHE A 296 10.51 5.09 6.85
CA PHE A 296 9.66 4.59 5.77
C PHE A 296 8.83 5.71 5.10
N SER A 297 8.51 6.76 5.85
CA SER A 297 7.75 7.93 5.37
C SER A 297 8.64 9.11 4.95
N GLY A 298 9.95 8.90 4.77
CA GLY A 298 10.88 9.97 4.43
C GLY A 298 11.11 11.00 5.53
N ALA A 299 11.71 12.14 5.16
CA ALA A 299 11.92 13.26 6.06
C ALA A 299 10.57 13.94 6.35
N GLN A 300 10.30 14.20 7.62
CA GLN A 300 9.11 14.90 8.08
C GLN A 300 9.50 16.30 8.55
N ASN A 301 8.93 17.32 7.96
CA ASN A 301 9.16 18.72 8.32
C ASN A 301 7.80 19.39 8.58
N ILE A 302 7.24 19.10 9.77
CA ILE A 302 5.93 19.62 10.18
C ILE A 302 6.14 20.99 10.80
N GLY A 303 5.53 22.02 10.20
CA GLY A 303 5.52 23.37 10.74
C GLY A 303 4.65 23.49 12.00
N GLU A 304 4.78 24.62 12.70
CA GLU A 304 3.86 24.94 13.80
C GLU A 304 2.41 24.92 13.32
N THR A 305 1.53 24.54 14.23
CA THR A 305 0.11 24.30 13.92
C THR A 305 -0.77 25.13 14.86
N VAL A 306 -1.79 25.78 14.31
CA VAL A 306 -2.91 26.36 15.07
C VAL A 306 -4.07 25.38 15.07
N ALA A 307 -4.68 25.15 16.22
CA ALA A 307 -5.90 24.37 16.38
C ALA A 307 -7.00 25.20 17.02
N VAL A 308 -8.20 25.21 16.44
CA VAL A 308 -9.39 25.83 17.02
C VAL A 308 -10.29 24.73 17.57
N VAL A 309 -10.65 24.83 18.85
CA VAL A 309 -11.51 23.91 19.59
C VAL A 309 -12.87 24.54 19.82
N ALA A 310 -13.95 23.79 19.53
CA ALA A 310 -15.32 24.27 19.63
C ALA A 310 -16.31 23.15 20.03
N GLU A 311 -17.54 23.53 20.36
CA GLU A 311 -18.64 22.61 20.69
C GLU A 311 -19.11 21.76 19.49
N GLY A 312 -18.72 22.13 18.26
CA GLY A 312 -19.01 21.40 17.03
C GLY A 312 -17.98 21.69 15.95
N TYR A 313 -17.91 20.84 14.92
CA TYR A 313 -16.96 21.01 13.83
C TYR A 313 -17.16 22.32 13.06
N TRP A 314 -18.42 22.70 12.78
CA TRP A 314 -18.69 23.92 12.04
C TRP A 314 -18.24 25.20 12.77
N PRO A 315 -18.55 25.42 14.07
CA PRO A 315 -17.93 26.53 14.82
C PRO A 315 -16.40 26.48 14.87
N ALA A 316 -15.78 25.29 14.95
CA ALA A 316 -14.33 25.16 14.89
C ALA A 316 -13.77 25.65 13.56
N LYS A 317 -14.42 25.27 12.44
CA LYS A 317 -14.02 25.70 11.09
C LYS A 317 -14.21 27.20 10.90
N GLN A 318 -15.35 27.77 11.32
CA GLN A 318 -15.56 29.22 11.28
C GLN A 318 -14.54 29.97 12.15
N GLY A 319 -14.21 29.42 13.32
CA GLY A 319 -13.17 29.93 14.19
C GLY A 319 -11.82 29.94 13.50
N MET A 320 -11.45 28.86 12.83
CA MET A 320 -10.20 28.75 12.09
C MET A 320 -10.12 29.79 10.94
N ASP A 321 -11.20 29.98 10.20
CA ASP A 321 -11.27 30.96 9.12
C ASP A 321 -11.12 32.41 9.62
N ALA A 322 -11.37 32.65 10.89
CA ALA A 322 -11.25 33.97 11.54
C ALA A 322 -9.91 34.19 12.27
N VAL A 323 -9.05 33.14 12.36
CA VAL A 323 -7.69 33.28 12.92
C VAL A 323 -6.80 34.00 11.92
N LEU A 324 -6.03 34.97 12.39
CA LEU A 324 -5.01 35.64 11.58
C LEU A 324 -3.62 35.19 12.05
N VAL A 325 -2.86 34.59 11.13
CA VAL A 325 -1.50 34.10 11.39
C VAL A 325 -0.52 34.76 10.42
N GLU A 326 0.54 35.36 10.97
CA GLU A 326 1.72 35.73 10.19
C GLU A 326 2.76 34.61 10.39
N TRP A 327 3.22 34.01 9.29
CA TRP A 327 4.15 32.90 9.33
C TRP A 327 5.58 33.33 9.05
N ASN A 328 6.54 32.75 9.75
CA ASN A 328 7.96 32.83 9.41
C ASN A 328 8.33 31.60 8.57
N ASN A 329 8.59 31.79 7.29
CA ASN A 329 8.86 30.73 6.32
C ASN A 329 10.37 30.53 6.09
N PHE A 330 11.25 31.21 6.86
CA PHE A 330 12.71 31.07 6.78
C PHE A 330 13.29 31.20 5.36
N GLY A 331 12.68 32.07 4.53
CA GLY A 331 13.14 32.33 3.16
C GLY A 331 12.75 31.26 2.12
N GLN A 332 11.87 30.33 2.46
CA GLN A 332 11.38 29.29 1.53
C GLN A 332 10.25 29.79 0.59
N ASP A 333 9.90 31.07 0.68
CA ASP A 333 8.81 31.66 -0.14
C ASP A 333 9.10 31.71 -1.65
N SER A 334 10.37 31.58 -2.06
CA SER A 334 10.76 31.55 -3.48
C SER A 334 10.75 30.17 -4.09
N PHE A 335 10.60 29.12 -3.29
CA PHE A 335 10.67 27.74 -3.74
C PHE A 335 9.42 27.32 -4.54
N SER A 336 9.62 26.70 -5.70
CA SER A 336 8.56 26.35 -6.63
C SER A 336 8.79 24.99 -7.30
N SER A 337 7.75 24.40 -7.89
CA SER A 337 7.88 23.15 -8.67
C SER A 337 8.90 23.28 -9.80
N ASP A 338 8.96 24.43 -10.48
CA ASP A 338 9.92 24.67 -11.57
C ASP A 338 11.35 24.67 -11.04
N GLU A 339 11.61 25.26 -9.89
CA GLU A 339 12.93 25.26 -9.25
C GLU A 339 13.32 23.87 -8.78
N ILE A 340 12.38 23.07 -8.27
CA ILE A 340 12.60 21.65 -7.91
C ILE A 340 13.05 20.86 -9.15
N PHE A 341 12.31 20.93 -10.25
CA PHE A 341 12.69 20.23 -11.49
C PHE A 341 14.00 20.75 -12.07
N ALA A 342 14.26 22.05 -11.99
CA ALA A 342 15.55 22.61 -12.40
C ALA A 342 16.72 22.11 -11.51
N GLN A 343 16.49 21.91 -10.22
CA GLN A 343 17.45 21.25 -9.32
C GLN A 343 17.68 19.80 -9.76
N PHE A 344 16.64 19.02 -10.00
CA PHE A 344 16.74 17.63 -10.47
C PHE A 344 17.56 17.53 -11.75
N ASP A 345 17.33 18.42 -12.73
CA ASP A 345 18.09 18.46 -13.98
C ASP A 345 19.57 18.77 -13.76
N ARG A 346 19.91 19.68 -12.85
CA ARG A 346 21.30 19.98 -12.50
C ARG A 346 21.98 18.79 -11.84
N ASP A 347 21.30 18.12 -10.89
CA ASP A 347 21.88 17.03 -10.12
C ASP A 347 22.09 15.77 -10.98
N ILE A 348 21.12 15.42 -11.86
CA ILE A 348 21.29 14.35 -12.85
C ILE A 348 22.47 14.67 -13.78
N THR A 349 22.59 15.92 -14.24
CA THR A 349 23.65 16.32 -15.16
C THR A 349 25.02 16.33 -14.51
N ALA A 350 25.08 16.73 -13.24
CA ALA A 350 26.32 16.71 -12.45
C ALA A 350 26.76 15.28 -12.12
N GLY A 351 25.81 14.36 -11.92
CA GLY A 351 26.08 12.94 -11.65
C GLY A 351 26.89 12.67 -10.39
N LEU A 352 26.93 13.64 -9.47
CA LEU A 352 27.72 13.54 -8.24
C LEU A 352 27.14 12.48 -7.32
N ASP A 353 28.03 11.63 -6.80
CA ASP A 353 27.67 10.55 -5.85
C ASP A 353 26.56 9.61 -6.38
N ARG A 354 26.48 9.42 -7.71
CA ARG A 354 25.52 8.50 -8.34
C ARG A 354 25.70 7.07 -7.79
N GLU A 355 24.64 6.50 -7.26
CA GLU A 355 24.61 5.11 -6.80
C GLU A 355 23.94 4.22 -7.86
N ASN A 356 24.45 2.98 -8.00
CA ASN A 356 23.95 2.02 -8.99
C ASN A 356 22.99 1.03 -8.32
N ASP A 357 21.79 0.87 -8.89
CA ASP A 357 20.86 -0.23 -8.62
C ASP A 357 21.25 -1.47 -9.39
N ARG A 358 21.69 -1.27 -10.62
CA ARG A 358 22.20 -2.34 -11.49
C ARG A 358 23.32 -1.82 -12.38
N LEU A 359 24.40 -2.58 -12.45
CA LEU A 359 25.48 -2.39 -13.41
C LEU A 359 25.80 -3.76 -14.00
N GLN A 360 25.62 -3.91 -15.33
CA GLN A 360 25.83 -5.15 -16.06
C GLN A 360 26.36 -4.84 -17.46
N GLY A 361 27.44 -5.52 -17.89
CA GLY A 361 28.03 -5.33 -19.21
C GLY A 361 28.73 -3.99 -19.36
N ASP A 362 28.89 -3.54 -20.62
CA ASP A 362 29.55 -2.28 -21.00
C ASP A 362 28.57 -1.45 -21.86
N VAL A 363 27.89 -0.52 -21.22
CA VAL A 363 26.90 0.38 -21.86
C VAL A 363 27.62 1.33 -22.83
N GLY A 364 28.83 1.83 -22.48
CA GLY A 364 29.60 2.72 -23.34
C GLY A 364 29.96 2.07 -24.68
N ALA A 365 30.53 0.88 -24.63
CA ALA A 365 30.87 0.11 -25.86
C ALA A 365 29.61 -0.23 -26.65
N ALA A 366 28.49 -0.55 -26.03
CA ALA A 366 27.23 -0.82 -26.72
C ALA A 366 26.69 0.41 -27.46
N ILE A 367 26.82 1.61 -26.87
CA ILE A 367 26.41 2.87 -27.49
C ILE A 367 27.32 3.25 -28.65
N GLU A 368 28.65 3.06 -28.53
CA GLU A 368 29.61 3.34 -29.61
C GLU A 368 29.37 2.47 -30.84
N ASN A 369 28.89 1.24 -30.66
CA ASN A 369 28.60 0.29 -31.72
C ASN A 369 27.13 0.28 -32.19
N ALA A 370 26.29 1.18 -31.65
CA ALA A 370 24.87 1.22 -31.91
C ALA A 370 24.58 1.63 -33.37
N THR A 371 23.59 0.99 -33.97
CA THR A 371 22.98 1.48 -35.23
C THR A 371 22.08 2.68 -34.98
N LYS A 372 21.44 2.69 -33.78
CA LYS A 372 20.55 3.76 -33.35
C LYS A 372 20.65 3.95 -31.84
N VAL A 373 20.70 5.20 -31.39
CA VAL A 373 20.59 5.56 -29.98
C VAL A 373 19.28 6.30 -29.79
N VAL A 374 18.52 5.88 -28.78
CA VAL A 374 17.27 6.53 -28.35
C VAL A 374 17.49 7.16 -27.01
N GLU A 375 17.07 8.41 -26.86
CA GLU A 375 17.17 9.17 -25.61
C GLU A 375 15.79 9.75 -25.25
N ALA A 376 15.43 9.69 -23.98
CA ALA A 376 14.20 10.28 -23.49
C ALA A 376 14.35 10.74 -22.03
N GLU A 377 13.60 11.77 -21.68
CA GLU A 377 13.51 12.25 -20.31
C GLU A 377 12.05 12.27 -19.88
N TYR A 378 11.80 11.75 -18.69
CA TYR A 378 10.47 11.65 -18.10
C TYR A 378 10.40 12.41 -16.79
N ARG A 379 9.19 12.91 -16.46
CA ARG A 379 8.94 13.50 -15.16
C ARG A 379 7.51 13.24 -14.68
N VAL A 380 7.37 13.15 -13.38
CA VAL A 380 6.08 13.08 -12.69
C VAL A 380 6.03 14.09 -11.54
N PRO A 381 4.87 14.72 -11.27
CA PRO A 381 4.72 15.69 -10.19
C PRO A 381 4.52 14.99 -8.84
N TYR A 382 4.49 15.78 -7.75
CA TYR A 382 3.95 15.33 -6.47
C TYR A 382 2.46 15.00 -6.61
N LEU A 383 2.01 13.98 -5.84
CA LEU A 383 0.59 13.60 -5.76
C LEU A 383 0.11 13.53 -4.32
N ALA A 384 -1.07 14.05 -4.05
CA ALA A 384 -1.77 13.85 -2.79
C ALA A 384 -2.51 12.51 -2.77
N HIS A 385 -2.72 11.95 -1.57
CA HIS A 385 -3.52 10.73 -1.39
C HIS A 385 -5.01 11.01 -1.58
N ALA A 386 -5.48 12.16 -1.11
CA ALA A 386 -6.86 12.64 -1.24
C ALA A 386 -7.90 11.60 -0.81
N CYS A 387 -7.69 10.94 0.33
CA CYS A 387 -8.63 9.99 0.91
C CYS A 387 -10.02 10.61 1.03
N MET A 388 -11.10 9.85 0.73
CA MET A 388 -12.47 10.39 0.84
C MET A 388 -12.80 10.82 2.29
N GLU A 389 -12.41 10.03 3.28
CA GLU A 389 -12.42 10.44 4.68
C GLU A 389 -11.15 11.27 4.97
N PRO A 390 -11.25 12.59 5.27
CA PRO A 390 -10.10 13.40 5.67
C PRO A 390 -9.44 12.86 6.93
N MET A 391 -8.17 13.23 7.17
CA MET A 391 -7.46 12.80 8.38
C MET A 391 -8.22 13.26 9.62
N ASN A 392 -8.48 12.31 10.51
CA ASN A 392 -9.20 12.56 11.78
C ASN A 392 -8.79 11.57 12.86
N ALA A 393 -8.92 11.97 14.11
CA ALA A 393 -8.78 11.13 15.28
C ALA A 393 -9.52 11.75 16.45
N THR A 394 -10.09 10.92 17.34
CA THR A 394 -10.61 11.35 18.63
C THR A 394 -9.62 10.95 19.71
N ALA A 395 -9.25 11.86 20.60
CA ALA A 395 -8.34 11.58 21.70
C ALA A 395 -8.88 12.13 23.03
N HIS A 396 -8.65 11.38 24.12
CA HIS A 396 -8.95 11.78 25.49
C HIS A 396 -7.72 11.55 26.35
N VAL A 397 -7.16 12.62 26.89
CA VAL A 397 -6.03 12.57 27.82
C VAL A 397 -6.51 12.93 29.21
N HIS A 398 -6.42 11.99 30.14
CA HIS A 398 -6.89 12.15 31.52
C HIS A 398 -6.08 11.25 32.47
N ASP A 399 -5.93 11.64 33.68
CA ASP A 399 -5.33 10.86 34.78
C ASP A 399 -3.95 10.23 34.46
N GLY A 400 -3.18 10.85 33.55
CA GLY A 400 -1.88 10.36 33.10
C GLY A 400 -1.95 9.22 32.08
N GLU A 401 -3.10 9.05 31.44
CA GLU A 401 -3.37 8.07 30.39
C GLU A 401 -3.96 8.76 29.14
N CYS A 402 -3.92 8.09 28.00
CA CYS A 402 -4.52 8.56 26.75
C CYS A 402 -5.35 7.44 26.12
N GLU A 403 -6.57 7.75 25.77
CA GLU A 403 -7.40 6.89 24.93
C GLU A 403 -7.59 7.57 23.57
N ILE A 404 -7.36 6.83 22.48
CA ILE A 404 -7.43 7.36 21.11
C ILE A 404 -8.22 6.43 20.20
N TRP A 405 -9.16 6.98 19.43
CA TRP A 405 -10.00 6.31 18.42
C TRP A 405 -9.63 6.86 17.05
N ILE A 406 -9.21 5.98 16.13
CA ILE A 406 -8.57 6.40 14.88
C ILE A 406 -8.73 5.32 13.79
N GLY A 407 -8.65 5.70 12.52
CA GLY A 407 -8.41 4.80 11.41
C GLY A 407 -6.97 4.95 10.91
N CYS A 408 -6.12 3.93 11.11
CA CYS A 408 -4.71 4.00 10.72
C CYS A 408 -4.16 2.67 10.20
N GLN A 409 -3.07 2.75 9.44
CA GLN A 409 -2.43 1.58 8.80
C GLN A 409 -1.34 0.93 9.66
N ASN A 410 -1.02 1.48 10.84
CA ASN A 410 -0.06 0.89 11.78
C ASN A 410 -0.47 1.20 13.22
N PRO A 411 -1.53 0.56 13.74
CA PRO A 411 -2.07 0.89 15.08
C PRO A 411 -1.04 0.80 16.19
N LEU A 412 -0.19 -0.22 16.22
CA LEU A 412 0.85 -0.36 17.24
C LEU A 412 1.87 0.78 17.18
N GLY A 413 2.39 1.11 16.00
CA GLY A 413 3.34 2.22 15.84
C GLY A 413 2.71 3.60 16.12
N PHE A 414 1.41 3.77 15.87
CA PHE A 414 0.68 4.99 16.24
C PHE A 414 0.52 5.13 17.74
N ARG A 415 0.21 4.04 18.46
CA ARG A 415 0.16 3.99 19.92
C ARG A 415 1.48 4.48 20.51
N GLU A 416 2.61 3.95 20.04
CA GLU A 416 3.96 4.34 20.47
C GLU A 416 4.27 5.80 20.15
N ALA A 417 3.90 6.28 18.96
CA ALA A 417 4.14 7.66 18.54
C ALA A 417 3.34 8.67 19.38
N VAL A 418 2.09 8.34 19.74
CA VAL A 418 1.25 9.16 20.62
C VAL A 418 1.82 9.16 22.03
N ALA A 419 2.22 8.02 22.58
CA ALA A 419 2.86 7.91 23.88
C ALA A 419 4.12 8.80 23.95
N ALA A 420 5.00 8.68 22.96
CA ALA A 420 6.21 9.50 22.88
C ALA A 420 5.90 11.01 22.82
N ALA A 421 4.89 11.43 22.06
CA ALA A 421 4.48 12.83 21.95
C ALA A 421 3.92 13.41 23.25
N LEU A 422 3.27 12.59 24.07
CA LEU A 422 2.73 12.97 25.38
C LEU A 422 3.74 12.80 26.53
N GLY A 423 4.88 12.13 26.29
CA GLY A 423 5.83 11.75 27.32
C GLY A 423 5.31 10.63 28.24
N PHE A 424 4.48 9.74 27.72
CA PHE A 424 3.92 8.59 28.40
C PHE A 424 4.64 7.30 28.01
N GLU A 425 4.55 6.28 28.88
CA GLU A 425 4.89 4.91 28.49
C GLU A 425 3.81 4.37 27.53
N PRO A 426 4.14 3.53 26.54
CA PRO A 426 3.18 3.00 25.58
C PRO A 426 1.94 2.33 26.22
N GLU A 427 2.10 1.67 27.38
CA GLU A 427 1.02 1.01 28.12
C GLU A 427 -0.02 1.98 28.69
N LYS A 428 0.31 3.28 28.74
CA LYS A 428 -0.59 4.37 29.14
C LYS A 428 -1.43 4.91 28.00
N VAL A 429 -1.25 4.36 26.78
CA VAL A 429 -2.03 4.73 25.62
C VAL A 429 -2.86 3.53 25.14
N THR A 430 -4.17 3.68 25.16
CA THR A 430 -5.12 2.73 24.58
C THR A 430 -5.56 3.23 23.21
N LEU A 431 -5.33 2.45 22.17
CA LEU A 431 -5.70 2.81 20.80
C LEU A 431 -6.81 1.87 20.30
N HIS A 432 -7.88 2.46 19.78
CA HIS A 432 -8.98 1.77 19.10
C HIS A 432 -8.90 2.07 17.61
N ASN A 433 -8.61 1.04 16.81
CA ASN A 433 -8.55 1.20 15.36
C ASN A 433 -9.92 0.92 14.72
N TYR A 434 -10.29 1.73 13.74
CA TYR A 434 -11.56 1.69 13.04
C TYR A 434 -11.36 1.47 11.53
N PHE A 435 -12.44 1.18 10.82
CA PHE A 435 -12.42 1.20 9.37
C PHE A 435 -11.98 2.57 8.85
N MET A 436 -11.27 2.56 7.73
CA MET A 436 -10.77 3.77 7.07
C MET A 436 -11.54 4.04 5.79
N GLY A 437 -11.98 5.27 5.59
CA GLY A 437 -12.54 5.77 4.33
C GLY A 437 -11.47 6.08 3.29
N GLY A 438 -10.61 5.08 3.04
CA GLY A 438 -9.41 5.16 2.23
C GLY A 438 -8.15 5.40 3.05
N GLY A 439 -7.03 4.88 2.55
CA GLY A 439 -5.72 5.06 3.19
C GLY A 439 -4.64 5.37 2.15
N PHE A 440 -4.46 4.48 1.18
CA PHE A 440 -3.54 4.59 0.05
C PHE A 440 -2.06 4.82 0.43
N GLY A 441 -1.72 4.67 1.72
CA GLY A 441 -0.43 4.98 2.31
C GLY A 441 -0.44 6.18 3.27
N ARG A 442 -1.36 7.13 3.12
CA ARG A 442 -1.44 8.34 3.96
C ARG A 442 -1.57 8.03 5.45
N ARG A 443 -2.37 7.04 5.78
CA ARG A 443 -2.66 6.66 7.16
C ARG A 443 -1.59 5.75 7.79
N ALA A 444 -0.43 5.62 7.15
CA ALA A 444 0.78 5.05 7.74
C ALA A 444 1.59 6.07 8.56
N THR A 445 1.25 7.38 8.47
CA THR A 445 1.92 8.47 9.17
C THR A 445 1.06 9.02 10.30
N SER A 446 1.62 9.11 11.52
CA SER A 446 0.91 9.34 12.78
C SER A 446 0.66 10.81 13.14
N ASP A 447 0.92 11.75 12.26
CA ASP A 447 0.87 13.19 12.52
C ASP A 447 -0.49 13.70 13.04
N TYR A 448 -1.60 13.26 12.44
CA TYR A 448 -2.96 13.63 12.87
C TYR A 448 -3.36 13.00 14.21
N ALA A 449 -2.85 11.81 14.53
CA ALA A 449 -3.03 11.18 15.84
C ALA A 449 -2.32 11.97 16.94
N ILE A 450 -1.07 12.36 16.71
CA ILE A 450 -0.26 13.17 17.61
C ILE A 450 -0.94 14.52 17.84
N GLN A 451 -1.44 15.18 16.79
CA GLN A 451 -2.16 16.44 16.93
C GLN A 451 -3.40 16.32 17.80
N ALA A 452 -4.24 15.30 17.56
CA ALA A 452 -5.44 15.06 18.37
C ALA A 452 -5.10 14.89 19.84
N ALA A 453 -4.10 14.06 20.16
CA ALA A 453 -3.64 13.81 21.52
C ALA A 453 -3.07 15.07 22.20
N LEU A 454 -2.26 15.86 21.50
CA LEU A 454 -1.70 17.11 22.04
C LEU A 454 -2.78 18.18 22.27
N VAL A 455 -3.79 18.29 21.39
CA VAL A 455 -4.93 19.21 21.62
C VAL A 455 -5.75 18.74 22.83
N ALA A 456 -6.08 17.44 22.91
CA ALA A 456 -6.81 16.89 24.04
C ALA A 456 -6.08 17.10 25.37
N ALA A 457 -4.76 16.93 25.40
CA ALA A 457 -3.93 17.20 26.57
C ALA A 457 -3.97 18.67 27.01
N LYS A 458 -4.08 19.62 26.05
CA LYS A 458 -4.16 21.05 26.36
C LYS A 458 -5.54 21.47 26.91
N VAL A 459 -6.62 20.93 26.34
CA VAL A 459 -7.97 21.35 26.71
C VAL A 459 -8.62 20.48 27.78
N GLN A 460 -7.97 19.36 28.18
CA GLN A 460 -8.39 18.45 29.23
C GLN A 460 -9.84 17.94 29.03
N ARG A 461 -10.18 17.63 27.78
CA ARG A 461 -11.47 17.08 27.35
C ARG A 461 -11.25 16.11 26.21
N PRO A 462 -12.16 15.17 25.95
CA PRO A 462 -12.13 14.39 24.70
C PRO A 462 -12.26 15.34 23.50
N VAL A 463 -11.38 15.20 22.51
CA VAL A 463 -11.34 16.04 21.31
C VAL A 463 -11.40 15.16 20.06
N GLN A 464 -12.40 15.39 19.22
CA GLN A 464 -12.39 14.90 17.84
C GLN A 464 -11.74 15.94 16.95
N LEU A 465 -10.53 15.66 16.49
CA LEU A 465 -9.80 16.49 15.54
C LEU A 465 -10.09 16.02 14.12
N ILE A 466 -10.58 16.94 13.28
CA ILE A 466 -10.90 16.68 11.87
C ILE A 466 -10.18 17.71 11.02
N TRP A 467 -9.36 17.26 10.09
CA TRP A 467 -8.78 18.14 9.09
C TRP A 467 -9.82 18.57 8.06
N SER A 468 -9.78 19.82 7.62
CA SER A 468 -10.53 20.19 6.42
C SER A 468 -9.91 19.51 5.19
N ARG A 469 -10.64 19.43 4.08
CA ARG A 469 -10.08 18.89 2.83
C ARG A 469 -8.91 19.74 2.34
N GLU A 470 -8.96 21.03 2.57
CA GLU A 470 -7.89 21.97 2.22
C GLU A 470 -6.61 21.68 2.99
N GLU A 471 -6.71 21.36 4.28
CA GLU A 471 -5.57 20.97 5.11
C GLU A 471 -5.04 19.61 4.68
N ASP A 472 -5.93 18.64 4.42
CA ASP A 472 -5.60 17.27 4.02
C ASP A 472 -4.78 17.21 2.72
N ILE A 473 -5.14 18.04 1.72
CA ILE A 473 -4.40 18.10 0.45
C ILE A 473 -3.11 18.93 0.58
N ARG A 474 -3.12 20.04 1.35
CA ARG A 474 -1.98 20.94 1.48
C ARG A 474 -0.88 20.43 2.40
N GLN A 475 -1.19 19.50 3.29
CA GLN A 475 -0.29 19.01 4.34
C GLN A 475 -0.12 17.50 4.29
N ASP A 476 -0.16 16.94 3.09
CA ASP A 476 -0.01 15.51 2.85
C ASP A 476 1.48 15.08 2.88
N TYR A 477 1.72 13.77 2.87
CA TYR A 477 2.98 13.12 2.60
C TYR A 477 2.94 12.57 1.18
N TYR A 478 3.34 13.39 0.24
CA TYR A 478 3.07 13.20 -1.18
C TYR A 478 3.80 11.99 -1.77
N ARG A 479 3.22 11.39 -2.84
CA ARG A 479 4.07 10.66 -3.78
C ARG A 479 5.12 11.63 -4.30
N PRO A 480 6.44 11.29 -4.26
CA PRO A 480 7.47 12.23 -4.66
C PRO A 480 7.38 12.63 -6.14
N ALA A 481 7.78 13.85 -6.43
CA ALA A 481 8.12 14.25 -7.79
C ALA A 481 9.45 13.59 -8.17
N VAL A 482 9.53 13.07 -9.40
CA VAL A 482 10.73 12.37 -9.89
C VAL A 482 11.04 12.79 -11.32
N ARG A 483 12.32 12.97 -11.61
CA ARG A 483 12.89 13.14 -12.94
C ARG A 483 13.71 11.90 -13.28
N SER A 484 13.60 11.41 -14.51
CA SER A 484 14.37 10.26 -14.99
C SER A 484 14.84 10.46 -16.42
N ARG A 485 16.11 10.16 -16.67
CA ARG A 485 16.76 10.26 -17.99
C ARG A 485 17.14 8.87 -18.48
N PHE A 486 16.77 8.56 -19.71
CA PHE A 486 17.03 7.28 -20.36
C PHE A 486 17.87 7.44 -21.60
N ARG A 487 18.69 6.41 -21.87
CA ARG A 487 19.43 6.25 -23.08
C ARG A 487 19.56 4.75 -23.40
N ALA A 488 19.28 4.35 -24.63
CA ALA A 488 19.41 2.95 -25.04
C ALA A 488 20.01 2.84 -26.43
N ALA A 489 20.78 1.77 -26.64
CA ALA A 489 21.37 1.43 -27.92
C ALA A 489 20.60 0.29 -28.58
N ILE A 490 20.28 0.44 -29.87
CA ILE A 490 19.75 -0.63 -30.73
C ILE A 490 20.88 -1.02 -31.69
N ASP A 491 21.17 -2.31 -31.81
CA ASP A 491 22.20 -2.84 -32.65
C ASP A 491 21.74 -3.06 -34.12
N ALA A 492 22.61 -3.62 -34.97
CA ALA A 492 22.29 -3.87 -36.38
C ALA A 492 21.23 -4.97 -36.58
N ASN A 493 20.95 -5.78 -35.58
CA ASN A 493 19.91 -6.82 -35.61
C ASN A 493 18.57 -6.32 -35.14
N GLY A 494 18.50 -5.09 -34.56
CA GLY A 494 17.34 -4.54 -33.94
C GLY A 494 17.20 -4.94 -32.45
N ASP A 495 18.20 -5.59 -31.84
CA ASP A 495 18.22 -5.95 -30.46
C ASP A 495 18.60 -4.76 -29.56
N VAL A 496 18.04 -4.69 -28.35
CA VAL A 496 18.40 -3.67 -27.36
C VAL A 496 19.74 -4.04 -26.72
N ALA A 497 20.82 -3.45 -27.23
CA ALA A 497 22.19 -3.74 -26.81
C ALA A 497 22.52 -3.10 -25.47
N SER A 498 21.93 -1.95 -25.13
CA SER A 498 22.10 -1.34 -23.81
C SER A 498 20.87 -0.57 -23.33
N TRP A 499 20.81 -0.42 -22.01
CA TRP A 499 19.82 0.38 -21.28
C TRP A 499 20.52 1.15 -20.18
N GLU A 500 20.46 2.45 -20.26
CA GLU A 500 20.96 3.38 -19.25
C GLU A 500 19.81 4.18 -18.68
N ASN A 501 19.74 4.27 -17.34
CA ASN A 501 18.75 5.07 -16.66
C ASN A 501 19.38 5.77 -15.45
N THR A 502 19.23 7.09 -15.38
CA THR A 502 19.57 7.89 -14.20
C THR A 502 18.36 8.67 -13.74
N TYR A 503 18.01 8.53 -12.46
CA TYR A 503 16.84 9.20 -11.87
C TYR A 503 17.22 9.91 -10.55
N VAL A 504 16.32 10.77 -10.05
CA VAL A 504 16.50 11.47 -8.77
C VAL A 504 15.83 10.72 -7.64
N ASP A 505 16.50 10.69 -6.53
CA ASP A 505 16.08 10.12 -5.25
C ASP A 505 15.53 8.69 -5.33
N LYS A 506 16.10 7.83 -4.52
CA LYS A 506 15.65 6.45 -4.37
C LYS A 506 14.75 6.32 -3.15
N HIS A 507 13.58 5.78 -3.37
CA HIS A 507 12.63 5.41 -2.32
C HIS A 507 12.44 3.87 -2.30
N GLU A 508 11.37 3.38 -1.74
CA GLU A 508 11.06 1.95 -1.69
C GLU A 508 9.90 1.61 -2.65
N PRO A 509 9.83 0.42 -3.20
CA PRO A 509 10.80 -0.69 -3.05
C PRO A 509 12.00 -0.56 -4.00
N ALA A 510 13.12 -1.15 -3.57
CA ALA A 510 14.42 -1.00 -4.25
C ALA A 510 14.45 -1.60 -5.67
N GLU A 511 13.56 -2.52 -6.00
CA GLU A 511 13.44 -3.16 -7.32
C GLU A 511 12.65 -2.35 -8.34
N ALA A 512 11.92 -1.31 -7.93
CA ALA A 512 11.02 -0.55 -8.80
C ALA A 512 11.65 -0.01 -10.10
N PRO A 513 12.92 0.47 -10.12
CA PRO A 513 13.56 0.93 -11.34
C PRO A 513 14.09 -0.18 -12.25
N LEU A 514 14.06 -1.45 -11.79
CA LEU A 514 14.60 -2.58 -12.54
C LEU A 514 13.61 -3.06 -13.61
N ILE A 515 14.14 -3.55 -14.72
CA ILE A 515 13.34 -4.04 -15.85
C ILE A 515 13.43 -5.56 -16.01
N PRO A 516 12.34 -6.23 -16.42
CA PRO A 516 12.34 -7.68 -16.65
C PRO A 516 12.92 -8.07 -18.02
N TYR A 517 13.10 -7.12 -18.92
CA TYR A 517 13.45 -7.29 -20.31
C TYR A 517 14.89 -7.78 -20.54
N ALA A 518 15.07 -8.66 -21.52
CA ALA A 518 16.38 -9.13 -21.94
C ALA A 518 17.12 -8.01 -22.71
N VAL A 519 18.05 -7.35 -22.04
CA VAL A 519 18.89 -6.28 -22.56
C VAL A 519 20.36 -6.65 -22.34
N GLY A 520 21.23 -6.37 -23.32
CA GLY A 520 22.63 -6.76 -23.28
C GLY A 520 23.40 -6.16 -22.11
N SER A 521 23.48 -4.84 -22.04
CA SER A 521 24.16 -4.09 -20.98
C SER A 521 23.18 -3.18 -20.26
N GLN A 522 23.32 -3.04 -18.95
CA GLN A 522 22.43 -2.20 -18.12
C GLN A 522 23.25 -1.33 -17.15
N ASP A 523 22.91 -0.05 -17.08
CA ASP A 523 23.38 0.88 -16.08
C ASP A 523 22.18 1.67 -15.51
N ILE A 524 21.65 1.23 -14.38
CA ILE A 524 20.50 1.83 -13.71
C ILE A 524 20.97 2.36 -12.37
N GLY A 525 20.72 3.64 -12.11
CA GLY A 525 21.13 4.24 -10.84
C GLY A 525 20.49 5.61 -10.62
N TYR A 526 20.77 6.18 -9.45
CA TYR A 526 20.15 7.41 -8.99
C TYR A 526 21.17 8.41 -8.44
N VAL A 527 20.76 9.67 -8.41
CA VAL A 527 21.44 10.76 -7.72
C VAL A 527 20.53 11.31 -6.63
N ALA A 528 21.10 11.68 -5.49
CA ALA A 528 20.33 12.33 -4.43
C ALA A 528 20.02 13.79 -4.82
N SER A 529 18.77 14.19 -4.68
CA SER A 529 18.30 15.56 -4.91
C SER A 529 17.21 15.94 -3.90
N PRO A 530 17.51 15.97 -2.59
CA PRO A 530 16.53 16.11 -1.55
C PRO A 530 15.83 17.47 -1.59
N THR A 531 14.53 17.46 -1.30
CA THR A 531 13.70 18.66 -1.15
C THR A 531 13.17 18.76 0.27
N ASN A 532 12.57 19.91 0.63
CA ASN A 532 11.89 20.09 1.91
C ASN A 532 10.43 19.61 1.90
N ILE A 533 9.95 19.07 0.79
CA ILE A 533 8.58 18.58 0.64
C ILE A 533 8.46 17.21 1.29
N PRO A 534 7.55 17.01 2.25
CA PRO A 534 7.30 15.69 2.83
C PRO A 534 6.81 14.69 1.79
N PHE A 535 7.33 13.48 1.84
CA PHE A 535 6.86 12.38 0.98
C PHE A 535 6.55 11.14 1.81
N GLY A 536 5.72 10.24 1.24
CA GLY A 536 5.31 9.01 1.87
C GLY A 536 4.86 7.95 0.89
N PRO A 537 4.50 6.76 1.39
CA PRO A 537 4.05 5.67 0.54
C PRO A 537 2.69 6.01 -0.07
N TRP A 538 2.67 6.28 -1.36
CA TRP A 538 1.46 6.40 -2.15
C TRP A 538 1.22 5.07 -2.89
N ARG A 539 -0.03 4.63 -3.05
CA ARG A 539 -0.40 3.30 -3.58
C ARG A 539 0.53 2.82 -4.71
N SER A 540 1.19 1.70 -4.49
CA SER A 540 2.26 1.08 -5.31
C SER A 540 3.63 1.75 -5.21
N VAL A 541 3.79 2.77 -4.37
CA VAL A 541 5.07 3.44 -4.08
C VAL A 541 5.87 3.73 -5.37
N ASP A 542 7.17 3.48 -5.42
CA ASP A 542 8.02 3.81 -6.57
C ASP A 542 7.69 3.04 -7.86
N HIS A 543 6.96 1.93 -7.78
CA HIS A 543 6.50 1.23 -9.00
C HIS A 543 5.63 2.12 -9.90
N THR A 544 4.90 3.12 -9.35
CA THR A 544 4.04 4.00 -10.15
C THR A 544 4.82 4.88 -11.10
N GLN A 545 5.85 5.58 -10.62
CA GLN A 545 6.65 6.46 -11.47
C GLN A 545 7.61 5.67 -12.35
N HIS A 546 8.29 4.64 -11.82
CA HIS A 546 9.20 3.82 -12.62
C HIS A 546 8.46 2.99 -13.67
N GLY A 547 7.26 2.50 -13.36
CA GLY A 547 6.40 1.84 -14.35
C GLY A 547 6.08 2.76 -15.52
N PHE A 548 5.68 4.00 -15.24
CA PHE A 548 5.44 5.00 -16.28
C PHE A 548 6.68 5.24 -17.13
N PHE A 549 7.85 5.42 -16.52
CA PHE A 549 9.08 5.71 -17.23
C PHE A 549 9.55 4.54 -18.08
N THR A 550 9.67 3.36 -17.49
CA THR A 550 10.26 2.18 -18.14
C THR A 550 9.38 1.66 -19.27
N GLU A 551 8.06 1.58 -19.08
CA GLU A 551 7.13 1.04 -20.05
C GLU A 551 6.82 2.03 -21.20
N SER A 552 6.89 3.34 -20.94
CA SER A 552 6.84 4.35 -22.01
C SER A 552 8.13 4.31 -22.84
N PHE A 553 9.29 4.14 -22.20
CA PHE A 553 10.55 4.09 -22.91
C PHE A 553 10.72 2.81 -23.74
N ILE A 554 10.28 1.65 -23.27
CA ILE A 554 10.23 0.40 -24.06
C ILE A 554 9.36 0.60 -25.32
N ASP A 555 8.26 1.30 -25.21
CA ASP A 555 7.38 1.61 -26.34
C ASP A 555 8.07 2.56 -27.35
N GLU A 556 8.85 3.53 -26.86
CA GLU A 556 9.66 4.39 -27.72
C GLU A 556 10.74 3.58 -28.48
N LEU A 557 11.35 2.58 -27.82
CA LEU A 557 12.31 1.68 -28.48
C LEU A 557 11.63 0.81 -29.54
N ALA A 558 10.43 0.28 -29.27
CA ALA A 558 9.66 -0.46 -30.26
C ALA A 558 9.36 0.39 -31.50
N ALA A 559 8.86 1.61 -31.31
CA ALA A 559 8.58 2.54 -32.39
C ALA A 559 9.88 2.94 -33.17
N ALA A 560 10.98 3.18 -32.45
CA ALA A 560 12.28 3.48 -33.03
C ALA A 560 12.80 2.32 -33.89
N ASN A 561 12.46 1.08 -33.53
CA ASN A 561 12.84 -0.13 -34.27
C ASN A 561 11.82 -0.50 -35.37
N GLY A 562 10.72 0.26 -35.53
CA GLY A 562 9.63 -0.04 -36.46
C GLY A 562 8.87 -1.33 -36.10
N ALA A 563 8.91 -1.74 -34.85
CA ALA A 563 8.31 -2.98 -34.35
C ALA A 563 6.95 -2.71 -33.69
N ASP A 564 6.06 -3.70 -33.76
CA ASP A 564 4.81 -3.70 -32.97
C ASP A 564 5.14 -3.72 -31.46
N PRO A 565 4.53 -2.87 -30.63
CA PRO A 565 4.84 -2.77 -29.21
C PRO A 565 4.63 -4.06 -28.41
N TYR A 566 3.63 -4.88 -28.76
CA TYR A 566 3.40 -6.18 -28.14
C TYR A 566 4.49 -7.19 -28.54
N GLU A 567 4.74 -7.33 -29.86
CA GLU A 567 5.73 -8.27 -30.39
C GLU A 567 7.14 -7.95 -29.86
N PHE A 568 7.48 -6.65 -29.77
CA PHE A 568 8.76 -6.19 -29.25
C PHE A 568 8.96 -6.61 -27.79
N ARG A 569 7.93 -6.42 -26.93
CA ARG A 569 7.96 -6.88 -25.55
C ARG A 569 8.03 -8.40 -25.45
N ALA A 570 7.24 -9.11 -26.28
CA ALA A 570 7.23 -10.57 -26.29
C ALA A 570 8.61 -11.15 -26.63
N GLN A 571 9.32 -10.55 -27.58
CA GLN A 571 10.68 -10.95 -27.92
C GLN A 571 11.66 -10.76 -26.75
N LEU A 572 11.57 -9.63 -26.05
CA LEU A 572 12.44 -9.31 -24.91
C LEU A 572 12.10 -10.13 -23.65
N LEU A 573 10.90 -10.74 -23.58
CA LEU A 573 10.42 -11.55 -22.45
C LEU A 573 10.44 -13.06 -22.72
N ARG A 574 11.06 -13.53 -23.83
CA ARG A 574 11.06 -14.95 -24.24
C ARG A 574 11.51 -15.92 -23.14
N ASP A 575 12.42 -15.47 -22.27
CA ASP A 575 12.96 -16.27 -21.18
C ASP A 575 12.23 -16.03 -19.83
N LYS A 576 11.09 -15.32 -19.86
CA LYS A 576 10.27 -14.95 -18.72
C LYS A 576 8.83 -15.47 -18.90
N PRO A 577 8.57 -16.78 -18.73
CA PRO A 577 7.29 -17.40 -19.14
C PRO A 577 6.06 -16.81 -18.43
N ARG A 578 6.15 -16.42 -17.14
CA ARG A 578 5.03 -15.79 -16.45
C ARG A 578 4.72 -14.40 -17.02
N HIS A 579 5.73 -13.56 -17.25
CA HIS A 579 5.56 -12.23 -17.87
C HIS A 579 4.96 -12.36 -19.27
N LEU A 580 5.48 -13.30 -20.07
CA LEU A 580 4.98 -13.54 -21.42
C LEU A 580 3.53 -14.04 -21.41
N ALA A 581 3.14 -14.89 -20.45
CA ALA A 581 1.78 -15.37 -20.31
C ALA A 581 0.78 -14.23 -20.02
N VAL A 582 1.13 -13.30 -19.13
CA VAL A 582 0.30 -12.13 -18.80
C VAL A 582 0.20 -11.17 -19.99
N LEU A 583 1.32 -10.91 -20.67
CA LEU A 583 1.37 -10.08 -21.86
C LEU A 583 0.51 -10.67 -23.01
N ASN A 584 0.65 -11.97 -23.28
CA ASN A 584 -0.14 -12.65 -24.29
C ASN A 584 -1.63 -12.63 -23.96
N LYS A 585 -1.98 -12.88 -22.70
CA LYS A 585 -3.39 -12.89 -22.25
C LYS A 585 -4.05 -11.54 -22.46
N VAL A 586 -3.40 -10.45 -22.06
CA VAL A 586 -3.98 -9.10 -22.23
C VAL A 586 -4.12 -8.73 -23.70
N ALA A 587 -3.13 -9.07 -24.54
CA ALA A 587 -3.17 -8.81 -25.97
C ALA A 587 -4.31 -9.61 -26.67
N GLU A 588 -4.50 -10.87 -26.31
CA GLU A 588 -5.59 -11.71 -26.80
C GLU A 588 -6.96 -11.11 -26.45
N GLU A 589 -7.19 -10.79 -25.17
CA GLU A 589 -8.49 -10.31 -24.68
C GLU A 589 -8.82 -8.88 -25.16
N ALA A 590 -7.79 -8.04 -25.32
CA ALA A 590 -7.94 -6.73 -25.93
C ALA A 590 -8.15 -6.80 -27.45
N GLY A 591 -7.90 -7.95 -28.07
CA GLY A 591 -7.91 -8.10 -29.51
C GLY A 591 -6.81 -7.27 -30.17
N TRP A 592 -5.58 -7.36 -29.67
CA TRP A 592 -4.43 -6.68 -30.24
C TRP A 592 -4.28 -6.97 -31.74
N GLY A 593 -3.85 -5.99 -32.53
CA GLY A 593 -3.75 -6.11 -34.00
C GLY A 593 -5.07 -5.84 -34.77
N ARG A 594 -6.20 -5.66 -34.12
CA ARG A 594 -7.42 -5.18 -34.78
C ARG A 594 -7.29 -3.69 -35.09
N SER A 595 -7.64 -3.29 -36.31
CA SER A 595 -7.64 -1.87 -36.70
C SER A 595 -8.65 -1.07 -35.86
N LEU A 596 -8.24 0.11 -35.45
CA LEU A 596 -9.09 1.09 -34.74
C LEU A 596 -9.60 2.15 -35.75
N ALA A 597 -10.72 2.79 -35.41
CA ALA A 597 -11.20 3.93 -36.17
C ALA A 597 -10.25 5.14 -36.02
N PRO A 598 -10.20 6.04 -37.01
CA PRO A 598 -9.43 7.28 -36.87
C PRO A 598 -9.77 8.03 -35.57
N GLY A 599 -8.76 8.56 -34.90
CA GLY A 599 -8.91 9.24 -33.63
C GLY A 599 -8.88 8.32 -32.40
N ARG A 600 -8.78 7.03 -32.61
CA ARG A 600 -8.62 6.05 -31.52
C ARG A 600 -7.20 5.50 -31.52
N GLY A 601 -6.71 5.19 -30.34
CA GLY A 601 -5.42 4.56 -30.14
C GLY A 601 -5.48 3.47 -29.08
N ARG A 602 -4.51 2.58 -29.16
CA ARG A 602 -4.34 1.46 -28.22
C ARG A 602 -2.90 1.40 -27.72
N GLY A 603 -2.70 1.30 -26.40
CA GLY A 603 -1.39 1.17 -25.80
C GLY A 603 -1.33 0.00 -24.82
N ILE A 604 -0.16 -0.60 -24.72
CA ILE A 604 0.11 -1.76 -23.84
C ILE A 604 1.26 -1.45 -22.90
N ALA A 605 1.15 -1.96 -21.67
CA ALA A 605 2.23 -1.93 -20.68
C ALA A 605 2.16 -3.17 -19.77
N LEU A 606 3.29 -3.51 -19.15
CA LEU A 606 3.42 -4.64 -18.22
C LEU A 606 4.29 -4.24 -17.03
N GLN A 607 3.83 -4.59 -15.82
CA GLN A 607 4.61 -4.36 -14.59
C GLN A 607 4.58 -5.58 -13.67
N GLU A 608 5.71 -5.83 -13.01
CA GLU A 608 5.79 -6.70 -11.84
C GLU A 608 5.90 -5.83 -10.59
N SER A 609 5.00 -6.02 -9.63
CA SER A 609 5.09 -5.36 -8.34
C SER A 609 4.55 -6.28 -7.23
N PHE A 610 5.24 -6.30 -6.10
CA PHE A 610 4.85 -7.12 -4.94
C PHE A 610 4.61 -8.60 -5.25
N GLY A 611 5.34 -9.17 -6.23
CA GLY A 611 5.24 -10.57 -6.66
C GLY A 611 4.07 -10.88 -7.58
N THR A 612 3.29 -9.88 -7.97
CA THR A 612 2.18 -9.98 -8.93
C THR A 612 2.54 -9.32 -10.24
N LEU A 613 2.20 -9.97 -11.34
CA LEU A 613 2.38 -9.48 -12.69
C LEU A 613 1.06 -8.92 -13.21
N VAL A 614 1.08 -7.71 -13.76
CA VAL A 614 -0.09 -7.08 -14.39
C VAL A 614 0.32 -6.53 -15.74
N ALA A 615 -0.42 -6.89 -16.79
CA ALA A 615 -0.35 -6.20 -18.07
C ALA A 615 -1.69 -5.54 -18.38
N GLU A 616 -1.64 -4.36 -18.95
CA GLU A 616 -2.81 -3.55 -19.26
C GLU A 616 -2.78 -3.06 -20.69
N VAL A 617 -3.92 -3.12 -21.36
CA VAL A 617 -4.17 -2.50 -22.63
C VAL A 617 -5.23 -1.44 -22.47
N VAL A 618 -4.91 -0.22 -22.87
CA VAL A 618 -5.80 0.94 -22.81
C VAL A 618 -6.23 1.31 -24.24
N GLU A 619 -7.53 1.51 -24.45
CA GLU A 619 -8.09 2.09 -25.64
C GLU A 619 -8.59 3.51 -25.36
N VAL A 620 -8.17 4.47 -26.19
CA VAL A 620 -8.55 5.87 -26.06
C VAL A 620 -9.22 6.39 -27.32
N THR A 621 -10.05 7.42 -27.14
CA THR A 621 -10.50 8.31 -28.22
C THR A 621 -9.95 9.71 -27.94
N VAL A 622 -9.26 10.31 -28.94
CA VAL A 622 -8.75 11.67 -28.87
C VAL A 622 -9.55 12.55 -29.83
N THR A 623 -10.20 13.59 -29.30
CA THR A 623 -11.00 14.53 -30.08
C THR A 623 -10.67 15.95 -29.66
N ASP A 624 -10.24 16.78 -30.61
CA ASP A 624 -9.90 18.21 -30.37
C ASP A 624 -8.89 18.44 -29.22
N GLY A 625 -8.05 17.45 -28.95
CA GLY A 625 -7.07 17.48 -27.86
C GLY A 625 -7.53 16.86 -26.54
N ASP A 626 -8.79 16.56 -26.39
CA ASP A 626 -9.35 15.88 -25.23
C ASP A 626 -9.18 14.35 -25.38
N VAL A 627 -8.66 13.72 -24.32
CA VAL A 627 -8.48 12.27 -24.23
C VAL A 627 -9.57 11.64 -23.40
N LYS A 628 -10.31 10.72 -24.00
CA LYS A 628 -11.25 9.85 -23.32
C LYS A 628 -10.72 8.44 -23.28
N VAL A 629 -10.64 7.85 -22.11
CA VAL A 629 -10.35 6.42 -21.94
C VAL A 629 -11.67 5.66 -22.13
N ASP A 630 -11.73 4.83 -23.16
CA ASP A 630 -12.96 4.09 -23.49
C ASP A 630 -12.99 2.73 -22.80
N ARG A 631 -11.84 2.01 -22.80
CA ARG A 631 -11.73 0.64 -22.32
C ARG A 631 -10.34 0.37 -21.75
N VAL A 632 -10.28 -0.43 -20.69
CA VAL A 632 -9.05 -0.99 -20.15
C VAL A 632 -9.24 -2.51 -20.02
N VAL A 633 -8.31 -3.27 -20.59
CA VAL A 633 -8.22 -4.71 -20.38
C VAL A 633 -6.99 -4.98 -19.53
N ALA A 634 -7.16 -5.71 -18.43
CA ALA A 634 -6.07 -6.10 -17.54
C ALA A 634 -5.95 -7.62 -17.46
N ALA A 635 -4.73 -8.15 -17.58
CA ALA A 635 -4.42 -9.52 -17.23
C ALA A 635 -3.52 -9.52 -15.99
N VAL A 636 -3.85 -10.36 -15.00
CA VAL A 636 -3.16 -10.38 -13.71
C VAL A 636 -2.77 -11.81 -13.31
N ASP A 637 -1.51 -12.01 -12.92
CA ASP A 637 -0.99 -13.24 -12.34
C ASP A 637 -0.45 -13.01 -10.93
N PRO A 638 -1.25 -13.28 -9.89
CA PRO A 638 -0.80 -13.22 -8.49
C PRO A 638 -0.18 -14.54 -8.02
N GLY A 639 0.16 -15.47 -8.90
CA GLY A 639 0.51 -16.86 -8.58
C GLY A 639 -0.73 -17.70 -8.24
N LEU A 640 -1.48 -17.30 -7.24
CA LEU A 640 -2.77 -17.86 -6.84
C LEU A 640 -3.70 -16.75 -6.35
N ALA A 641 -4.86 -16.60 -6.97
CA ALA A 641 -5.90 -15.68 -6.52
C ALA A 641 -6.60 -16.27 -5.28
N ILE A 642 -6.39 -15.68 -4.11
CA ILE A 642 -7.00 -16.14 -2.84
C ILE A 642 -8.51 -15.84 -2.85
N SER A 643 -8.87 -14.60 -3.19
CA SER A 643 -10.25 -14.12 -3.32
C SER A 643 -10.39 -13.52 -4.72
N PRO A 644 -10.89 -14.28 -5.72
CA PRO A 644 -10.91 -13.83 -7.12
C PRO A 644 -11.71 -12.55 -7.33
N ASP A 645 -12.88 -12.42 -6.72
CA ASP A 645 -13.70 -11.20 -6.78
C ASP A 645 -13.01 -10.01 -6.11
N GLY A 646 -12.43 -10.24 -4.93
CA GLY A 646 -11.62 -9.23 -4.24
C GLY A 646 -10.41 -8.78 -5.04
N LEU A 647 -9.72 -9.70 -5.72
CA LEU A 647 -8.59 -9.39 -6.61
C LEU A 647 -9.04 -8.50 -7.78
N LYS A 648 -10.13 -8.85 -8.48
CA LYS A 648 -10.66 -8.04 -9.58
C LYS A 648 -11.00 -6.63 -9.11
N ALA A 649 -11.72 -6.50 -7.99
CA ALA A 649 -12.07 -5.21 -7.41
C ALA A 649 -10.82 -4.36 -7.08
N GLN A 650 -9.72 -4.98 -6.63
CA GLN A 650 -8.47 -4.26 -6.36
C GLN A 650 -7.75 -3.83 -7.63
N ILE A 651 -7.72 -4.65 -8.68
CA ILE A 651 -7.15 -4.27 -9.98
C ILE A 651 -7.96 -3.11 -10.60
N GLU A 652 -9.28 -3.21 -10.65
CA GLU A 652 -10.17 -2.15 -11.15
C GLU A 652 -9.99 -0.83 -10.38
N SER A 653 -9.96 -0.91 -9.04
CA SER A 653 -9.68 0.24 -8.19
C SER A 653 -8.28 0.82 -8.43
N GLY A 654 -7.26 -0.02 -8.63
CA GLY A 654 -5.89 0.39 -8.95
C GLY A 654 -5.81 1.16 -10.27
N ILE A 655 -6.51 0.67 -11.29
CA ILE A 655 -6.63 1.30 -12.61
C ILE A 655 -7.30 2.68 -12.48
N ILE A 656 -8.43 2.79 -11.80
CA ILE A 656 -9.14 4.08 -11.63
C ILE A 656 -8.28 5.08 -10.86
N TYR A 657 -7.59 4.64 -9.80
CA TYR A 657 -6.71 5.49 -9.00
C TYR A 657 -5.50 5.98 -9.80
N GLY A 658 -4.87 5.08 -10.57
CA GLY A 658 -3.77 5.40 -11.48
C GLY A 658 -4.19 6.31 -12.64
N LEU A 659 -5.37 6.10 -13.23
CA LEU A 659 -5.94 6.98 -14.26
C LEU A 659 -6.19 8.39 -13.72
N SER A 660 -6.73 8.52 -12.50
CA SER A 660 -6.91 9.82 -11.84
C SER A 660 -5.58 10.58 -11.75
N ALA A 661 -4.51 9.88 -11.34
CA ALA A 661 -3.17 10.44 -11.25
C ALA A 661 -2.60 10.80 -12.64
N ALA A 662 -2.71 9.89 -13.62
CA ALA A 662 -2.13 10.08 -14.95
C ALA A 662 -2.84 11.19 -15.76
N MET A 663 -4.14 11.33 -15.61
CA MET A 663 -4.94 12.31 -16.37
C MET A 663 -4.95 13.68 -15.71
N PHE A 664 -5.07 13.76 -14.37
CA PHE A 664 -5.40 14.99 -13.66
C PHE A 664 -4.51 15.31 -12.46
N GLY A 665 -3.93 14.27 -11.82
CA GLY A 665 -3.27 14.43 -10.50
C GLY A 665 -2.00 15.27 -10.57
N GLU A 666 -1.96 16.39 -9.84
CA GLU A 666 -0.78 17.23 -9.73
C GLU A 666 -0.84 18.08 -8.47
N VAL A 667 0.19 18.00 -7.65
CA VAL A 667 0.45 18.96 -6.59
C VAL A 667 1.58 19.88 -7.03
N THR A 668 1.29 21.18 -7.09
CA THR A 668 2.22 22.23 -7.52
C THR A 668 2.67 23.03 -6.33
N ILE A 669 3.97 23.22 -6.19
CA ILE A 669 4.56 24.13 -5.18
C ILE A 669 4.67 25.53 -5.79
N LYS A 670 4.11 26.51 -5.11
CA LYS A 670 4.16 27.92 -5.49
C LYS A 670 4.43 28.78 -4.26
N ASN A 671 5.47 29.60 -4.31
CA ASN A 671 5.89 30.43 -3.18
C ASN A 671 6.13 29.57 -1.91
N GLY A 672 6.76 28.40 -2.05
CA GLY A 672 7.06 27.48 -0.96
C GLY A 672 5.88 26.65 -0.43
N ALA A 673 4.65 26.91 -0.87
CA ALA A 673 3.43 26.27 -0.40
C ALA A 673 2.73 25.48 -1.51
N VAL A 674 1.91 24.51 -1.11
CA VAL A 674 1.05 23.75 -2.03
C VAL A 674 -0.06 24.63 -2.57
N ALA A 675 -0.20 24.66 -3.89
CA ALA A 675 -1.20 25.51 -4.57
C ALA A 675 -2.60 24.88 -4.54
N GLN A 676 -2.72 23.57 -4.71
CA GLN A 676 -3.98 22.84 -4.70
C GLN A 676 -4.57 22.77 -3.29
N SER A 677 -5.89 22.68 -3.22
CA SER A 677 -6.59 22.70 -1.94
C SER A 677 -7.75 21.70 -1.83
N ASN A 678 -8.51 21.49 -2.90
CA ASN A 678 -9.70 20.64 -2.85
C ASN A 678 -9.96 20.04 -4.25
N PHE A 679 -11.00 19.24 -4.42
CA PHE A 679 -11.33 18.54 -5.67
C PHE A 679 -11.75 19.48 -6.84
N HIS A 680 -11.83 20.79 -6.64
CA HIS A 680 -12.00 21.75 -7.73
C HIS A 680 -10.68 22.08 -8.45
N ASP A 681 -9.54 22.00 -7.75
CA ASP A 681 -8.19 22.27 -8.26
C ASP A 681 -7.24 21.06 -8.19
N TYR A 682 -7.52 20.08 -7.35
CA TYR A 682 -6.95 18.73 -7.37
C TYR A 682 -8.00 17.77 -7.94
N GLN A 683 -8.07 17.68 -9.26
CA GLN A 683 -9.09 16.90 -9.95
C GLN A 683 -8.82 15.40 -9.86
N ILE A 684 -9.89 14.61 -9.76
CA ILE A 684 -9.89 13.15 -9.81
C ILE A 684 -10.86 12.68 -10.89
N LEU A 685 -10.66 11.46 -11.38
CA LEU A 685 -11.56 10.81 -12.32
C LEU A 685 -12.97 10.73 -11.72
N ARG A 686 -13.98 11.10 -12.49
CA ARG A 686 -15.39 11.05 -12.10
C ARG A 686 -16.07 9.84 -12.70
N MET A 687 -17.18 9.40 -12.11
CA MET A 687 -17.90 8.21 -12.55
C MET A 687 -18.31 8.24 -14.03
N PRO A 688 -18.74 9.36 -14.62
CA PRO A 688 -19.04 9.43 -16.06
C PRO A 688 -17.84 9.24 -16.98
N ASP A 689 -16.63 9.48 -16.46
CA ASP A 689 -15.37 9.41 -17.21
C ASP A 689 -14.65 8.07 -17.01
N ALA A 690 -15.16 7.22 -16.11
CA ALA A 690 -14.59 5.90 -15.84
C ALA A 690 -14.75 4.99 -17.06
N PRO A 691 -13.66 4.32 -17.52
CA PRO A 691 -13.73 3.40 -18.64
C PRO A 691 -14.45 2.10 -18.29
N VAL A 692 -14.79 1.30 -19.31
CA VAL A 692 -15.09 -0.10 -19.11
C VAL A 692 -13.80 -0.85 -18.77
N ILE A 693 -13.78 -1.57 -17.66
CA ILE A 693 -12.61 -2.34 -17.22
C ILE A 693 -12.93 -3.83 -17.25
N GLU A 694 -12.04 -4.62 -17.84
CA GLU A 694 -12.12 -6.08 -17.93
C GLU A 694 -10.88 -6.69 -17.30
N THR A 695 -11.04 -7.51 -16.26
CA THR A 695 -9.92 -8.13 -15.52
C THR A 695 -9.91 -9.64 -15.72
N HIS A 696 -8.78 -10.15 -16.26
CA HIS A 696 -8.54 -11.56 -16.54
C HIS A 696 -7.48 -12.13 -15.60
N VAL A 697 -7.84 -13.09 -14.78
CA VAL A 697 -6.97 -13.69 -13.76
C VAL A 697 -6.27 -14.92 -14.32
N ILE A 698 -4.95 -15.00 -14.11
CA ILE A 698 -4.11 -16.16 -14.39
C ILE A 698 -3.66 -16.75 -13.05
N ASN A 699 -3.91 -18.04 -12.83
CA ASN A 699 -3.41 -18.78 -11.69
C ASN A 699 -2.23 -19.65 -12.14
N SER A 700 -1.02 -19.10 -12.17
CA SER A 700 0.17 -19.80 -12.68
C SER A 700 0.71 -20.87 -11.75
N GLY A 701 0.27 -20.90 -10.48
CA GLY A 701 0.86 -21.74 -9.44
C GLY A 701 2.22 -21.23 -8.94
N GLY A 702 2.62 -20.02 -9.32
CA GLY A 702 3.81 -19.34 -8.79
C GLY A 702 3.64 -18.90 -7.34
N PRO A 703 4.68 -18.27 -6.75
CA PRO A 703 4.56 -17.66 -5.43
C PRO A 703 3.40 -16.69 -5.36
N VAL A 704 2.67 -16.71 -4.24
CA VAL A 704 1.52 -15.81 -4.04
C VAL A 704 2.01 -14.37 -3.87
N GLY A 705 1.54 -13.51 -4.76
CA GLY A 705 1.81 -12.08 -4.74
C GLY A 705 0.73 -11.28 -4.01
N GLY A 706 0.98 -9.99 -3.86
CA GLY A 706 -0.01 -9.04 -3.36
C GLY A 706 -1.00 -8.60 -4.43
N ALA A 707 -2.16 -8.11 -4.05
CA ALA A 707 -3.23 -7.75 -5.00
C ALA A 707 -3.71 -6.30 -4.87
N GLY A 708 -3.48 -5.66 -3.72
CA GLY A 708 -4.04 -4.33 -3.43
C GLY A 708 -3.47 -3.17 -4.26
N GLU A 709 -2.28 -3.34 -4.79
CA GLU A 709 -1.49 -2.26 -5.41
C GLU A 709 -1.16 -2.50 -6.89
N PRO A 710 -0.91 -3.74 -7.38
CA PRO A 710 -0.33 -3.99 -8.70
C PRO A 710 -1.11 -3.49 -9.92
N GLY A 711 -2.41 -3.21 -9.81
CA GLY A 711 -3.21 -2.61 -10.89
C GLY A 711 -2.94 -1.11 -11.13
N THR A 712 -2.05 -0.47 -10.36
CA THR A 712 -1.80 0.97 -10.47
C THR A 712 -0.61 1.31 -11.39
N PRO A 713 0.51 0.57 -11.41
CA PRO A 713 1.71 0.99 -12.12
C PRO A 713 1.63 0.92 -13.64
N ALA A 714 0.92 -0.06 -14.21
CA ALA A 714 0.87 -0.28 -15.65
C ALA A 714 -0.06 0.70 -16.40
N ILE A 715 -1.02 1.33 -15.70
CA ILE A 715 -2.07 2.12 -16.36
C ILE A 715 -1.56 3.43 -16.98
N ALA A 716 -0.67 4.13 -16.30
CA ALA A 716 -0.14 5.40 -16.81
C ALA A 716 0.67 5.23 -18.10
N PRO A 717 1.61 4.26 -18.22
CA PRO A 717 2.32 4.02 -19.45
C PRO A 717 1.41 3.44 -20.57
N ALA A 718 0.47 2.54 -20.25
CA ALA A 718 -0.47 2.04 -21.25
C ALA A 718 -1.33 3.18 -21.84
N LEU A 719 -1.78 4.12 -20.99
CA LEU A 719 -2.48 5.33 -21.44
C LEU A 719 -1.58 6.23 -22.31
N ALA A 720 -0.33 6.49 -21.89
CA ALA A 720 0.61 7.31 -22.65
C ALA A 720 0.92 6.70 -24.03
N ASN A 721 1.07 5.38 -24.11
CA ASN A 721 1.29 4.64 -25.34
C ASN A 721 0.05 4.64 -26.25
N ALA A 722 -1.16 4.57 -25.68
CA ALA A 722 -2.42 4.70 -26.43
C ALA A 722 -2.60 6.11 -27.03
N VAL A 723 -2.23 7.15 -26.29
CA VAL A 723 -2.22 8.53 -26.79
C VAL A 723 -1.21 8.68 -27.94
N PHE A 724 -0.02 8.08 -27.84
CA PHE A 724 0.94 8.09 -28.94
C PHE A 724 0.42 7.38 -30.19
N ASP A 725 -0.23 6.23 -30.04
CA ASP A 725 -0.83 5.50 -31.16
C ASP A 725 -1.91 6.35 -31.87
N ALA A 726 -2.75 7.05 -31.08
CA ALA A 726 -3.81 7.91 -31.61
C ALA A 726 -3.29 9.19 -32.27
N THR A 727 -2.19 9.80 -31.76
CA THR A 727 -1.81 11.19 -32.08
C THR A 727 -0.40 11.33 -32.68
N GLY A 728 0.46 10.32 -32.50
CA GLY A 728 1.89 10.39 -32.80
C GLY A 728 2.70 11.27 -31.82
N SER A 729 2.07 11.76 -30.73
CA SER A 729 2.72 12.60 -29.73
C SER A 729 3.11 11.80 -28.50
N ARG A 730 4.41 11.78 -28.14
CA ARG A 730 4.89 11.08 -26.94
C ARG A 730 4.54 11.85 -25.67
N VAL A 731 3.97 11.15 -24.69
CA VAL A 731 3.70 11.65 -23.36
C VAL A 731 4.88 11.27 -22.46
N ARG A 732 5.68 12.26 -22.09
CA ARG A 732 6.87 12.07 -21.23
C ARG A 732 6.75 12.78 -19.88
N GLN A 733 5.63 13.45 -19.64
CA GLN A 733 5.29 14.14 -18.41
C GLN A 733 3.86 13.85 -18.04
N LEU A 734 3.57 13.61 -16.75
CA LEU A 734 2.22 13.56 -16.24
C LEU A 734 1.89 14.86 -15.48
N PRO A 735 0.61 15.21 -15.32
CA PRO A 735 -0.59 14.59 -15.90
C PRO A 735 -0.87 15.03 -17.35
N LEU A 736 -1.74 14.26 -18.02
CA LEU A 736 -2.15 14.52 -19.40
C LEU A 736 -2.84 15.87 -19.60
N LYS A 737 -3.57 16.39 -18.61
CA LYS A 737 -4.24 17.70 -18.69
C LYS A 737 -3.31 18.86 -19.07
N ASN A 738 -1.99 18.68 -18.93
CA ASN A 738 -0.98 19.67 -19.24
C ASN A 738 -0.51 19.63 -20.73
N TYR A 739 -1.09 18.72 -21.53
CA TYR A 739 -0.77 18.58 -22.95
C TYR A 739 -1.84 19.17 -23.86
N ASP A 740 -1.41 19.83 -24.92
CA ASP A 740 -2.25 20.20 -26.08
C ASP A 740 -2.08 19.08 -27.14
N LEU A 741 -2.92 18.05 -27.05
CA LEU A 741 -2.85 16.87 -27.92
C LEU A 741 -3.66 17.11 -29.17
N LYS A 742 -2.97 17.40 -30.31
CA LYS A 742 -3.61 17.56 -31.60
C LYS A 742 -3.56 16.26 -32.40
N PHE A 743 -4.69 15.97 -33.02
CA PHE A 743 -4.86 14.81 -33.88
C PHE A 743 -3.96 14.91 -35.12
N ARG A 744 -3.20 13.83 -35.47
CA ARG A 744 -2.55 13.70 -36.74
C ARG A 744 -3.59 13.27 -37.80
N ILE A 745 -4.01 14.19 -38.67
CA ILE A 745 -4.66 13.82 -39.92
C ILE A 745 -3.52 13.37 -40.82
N GLU A 746 -3.45 12.06 -41.16
CA GLU A 746 -2.67 11.65 -42.31
C GLU A 746 -3.27 12.37 -43.52
N GLU A 747 -2.52 13.32 -44.10
CA GLU A 747 -2.82 13.80 -45.43
C GLU A 747 -2.70 12.57 -46.32
N SER A 748 -3.82 12.05 -46.80
CA SER A 748 -3.83 11.07 -47.88
C SER A 748 -3.11 11.76 -49.06
N ASP A 749 -1.96 11.23 -49.45
CA ASP A 749 -1.39 11.53 -50.75
C ASP A 749 -2.45 11.19 -51.80
N GLU A 750 -3.28 12.15 -52.18
CA GLU A 750 -4.02 12.09 -53.42
C GLU A 750 -2.99 12.09 -54.54
N VAL A 751 -2.68 10.90 -55.02
CA VAL A 751 -1.98 10.69 -56.25
C VAL A 751 -2.84 11.28 -57.34
N ALA A 752 -2.39 12.44 -57.87
CA ALA A 752 -2.91 13.02 -59.09
C ALA A 752 -2.53 12.20 -60.33
#